data_5e81fc4942793f3ca13ebeac74260825
#
_entry.id   5e81fc4942793f3ca13ebeac74260825
#
_cell.length_a   1.000
_cell.length_b   1.000
_cell.length_c   1.000
_cell.angle_alpha   90.00
_cell.angle_beta   90.00
_cell.angle_gamma   90.00
#
_symmetry.space_group_name_H-M   'P 1'
#
loop_
_entity.id
_entity.type
_entity.pdbx_description
1 polymer ?
#
loop_
_entity_poly.entity_id
_entity_poly.type
_entity_poly.pdbx_seq_one_letter_code
_entity_poly.pdbx_strand_id
1 'polypeptide(L)'
;MLFQIKEIILWPRNNAFAPRRLSFAPGKVTVISGASRTGKSAVIPIIDYCLASASCSIPVKTIRDACDWFGIIVITSEGEKLFARREPGPHRTTDEMFLLEAPTISDVPREIVKNTNASNVRRLLDELAGLSNLDFSAGESQGGFDSRPSFRDLSSFVFQPQNVVANPEVLFFKTDRYEHREKLRKIFPYILGAITPALLAKQHELKQLQIELRRKERELRDVEQVSAQWVAELRAKVSEARELGLLPALPEDQLTQEQMISALEEVVQRTDVTLAVSATTISEALVELGGLESEESKVSFGLTSLRRRLTEMNRIRESASNYHEALRIQRDRLHLSEWIGQHRAGDETCPVCGSGMEPSDQKLDELRKSLLRLEEEAGDTFEVPAAFDREMQRVQADVTETSEKLKAIQIRKGALSQRSQEASTRQYQTKMVERFIGKLENALLLHRRLGEDGGLRAEVDQLKEKCQALNEELRRENLEDRKRRALRLVNANAGRLMPLLDSERPEDPVSLEIDDLTVKVTGSTNREDYLSEIGSGSNWLSYHVAISLALQQYFLSLAHSPVPGFLILDQPSQVYFPKKLVVREGETPDEPQLRDEDIEAVRKVFTTIAHVVESAQGRLQVIVLDHAPREVWDRIANVVAFEEWRDGMKLVPDDWIS
;
A
#
# COMPACT_ATOMS: atom_id res chain seq x y z
N MET A 1 -10.33 -0.69 -21.12
CA MET A 1 -9.04 -0.27 -21.70
C MET A 1 -8.77 -1.01 -22.99
N LEU A 2 -8.43 -0.31 -24.08
CA LEU A 2 -7.95 -0.98 -25.29
C LEU A 2 -6.50 -1.42 -25.05
N PHE A 3 -6.28 -2.70 -24.96
CA PHE A 3 -4.96 -3.31 -24.78
C PHE A 3 -5.06 -4.78 -25.24
N GLN A 4 -4.55 -5.06 -26.41
CA GLN A 4 -4.60 -6.39 -27.05
C GLN A 4 -3.20 -6.79 -27.49
N ILE A 5 -2.91 -8.08 -27.46
CA ILE A 5 -1.62 -8.63 -27.85
C ILE A 5 -1.61 -8.81 -29.36
N LYS A 6 -0.75 -8.07 -30.07
CA LYS A 6 -0.56 -8.22 -31.51
C LYS A 6 0.44 -9.31 -31.84
N GLU A 7 1.58 -9.31 -31.16
CA GLU A 7 2.64 -10.29 -31.40
C GLU A 7 3.41 -10.63 -30.13
N ILE A 8 3.93 -11.84 -30.08
CA ILE A 8 5.04 -12.23 -29.20
C ILE A 8 6.29 -12.38 -30.05
N ILE A 9 7.42 -11.90 -29.55
CA ILE A 9 8.69 -11.93 -30.26
C ILE A 9 9.76 -12.52 -29.35
N LEU A 10 10.50 -13.47 -29.89
CA LEU A 10 11.64 -14.08 -29.22
C LEU A 10 12.90 -13.72 -30.00
N TRP A 11 13.91 -13.19 -29.35
CA TRP A 11 15.23 -12.96 -29.96
C TRP A 11 16.17 -14.07 -29.54
N PRO A 12 16.77 -14.76 -30.50
CA PRO A 12 17.72 -15.83 -30.21
C PRO A 12 19.01 -15.28 -29.59
N ARG A 13 19.67 -16.07 -28.77
CA ARG A 13 21.04 -15.75 -28.32
C ARG A 13 22.04 -15.73 -29.45
N ASN A 14 21.86 -16.58 -30.43
CA ASN A 14 22.68 -16.61 -31.63
C ASN A 14 22.11 -15.64 -32.66
N ASN A 15 22.76 -14.49 -32.85
CA ASN A 15 22.35 -13.43 -33.78
C ASN A 15 22.33 -13.86 -35.27
N ALA A 16 22.83 -15.06 -35.60
CA ALA A 16 22.71 -15.61 -36.95
C ALA A 16 21.25 -15.92 -37.34
N PHE A 17 20.40 -16.19 -36.37
CA PHE A 17 18.99 -16.46 -36.57
C PHE A 17 18.14 -15.19 -36.50
N ALA A 18 17.04 -15.19 -37.28
CA ALA A 18 16.06 -14.11 -37.19
C ALA A 18 15.16 -14.27 -35.95
N PRO A 19 14.64 -13.17 -35.37
CA PRO A 19 13.67 -13.25 -34.32
C PRO A 19 12.43 -14.05 -34.69
N ARG A 20 11.96 -14.93 -33.82
CA ARG A 20 10.70 -15.64 -33.94
C ARG A 20 9.55 -14.73 -33.62
N ARG A 21 8.58 -14.58 -34.52
CA ARG A 21 7.39 -13.73 -34.36
C ARG A 21 6.15 -14.60 -34.37
N LEU A 22 5.29 -14.40 -33.37
CA LEU A 22 4.00 -15.06 -33.21
C LEU A 22 2.91 -14.00 -33.25
N SER A 23 2.18 -13.91 -34.38
CA SER A 23 1.18 -12.84 -34.58
C SER A 23 -0.22 -13.34 -34.21
N PHE A 24 -0.93 -12.59 -33.43
CA PHE A 24 -2.30 -12.89 -32.99
C PHE A 24 -3.30 -12.01 -33.72
N ALA A 25 -4.54 -12.48 -33.81
CA ALA A 25 -5.64 -11.71 -34.41
C ALA A 25 -6.31 -10.83 -33.33
N PRO A 26 -6.16 -9.50 -33.39
CA PRO A 26 -6.86 -8.62 -32.45
C PRO A 26 -8.38 -8.75 -32.58
N GLY A 27 -9.09 -8.70 -31.45
CA GLY A 27 -10.54 -8.77 -31.42
C GLY A 27 -11.14 -10.12 -31.84
N LYS A 28 -10.35 -11.18 -31.90
CA LYS A 28 -10.77 -12.54 -32.25
C LYS A 28 -10.30 -13.56 -31.25
N VAL A 29 -10.78 -14.78 -31.37
CA VAL A 29 -10.25 -15.94 -30.67
C VAL A 29 -9.09 -16.51 -31.50
N THR A 30 -7.90 -16.54 -30.93
CA THR A 30 -6.72 -17.16 -31.58
C THR A 30 -6.36 -18.44 -30.83
N VAL A 31 -6.26 -19.55 -31.54
CA VAL A 31 -5.95 -20.85 -30.96
C VAL A 31 -4.57 -21.30 -31.35
N ILE A 32 -3.72 -21.59 -30.38
CA ILE A 32 -2.46 -22.32 -30.55
C ILE A 32 -2.72 -23.76 -30.10
N SER A 33 -2.88 -24.66 -31.06
CA SER A 33 -3.00 -26.09 -30.76
C SER A 33 -1.66 -26.80 -30.94
N GLY A 34 -1.50 -27.96 -30.32
CA GLY A 34 -0.31 -28.75 -30.54
C GLY A 34 0.00 -29.80 -29.49
N ALA A 35 1.08 -30.55 -29.71
CA ALA A 35 1.54 -31.62 -28.85
C ALA A 35 2.04 -31.09 -27.47
N SER A 36 2.20 -31.98 -26.50
CA SER A 36 2.83 -31.67 -25.23
C SER A 36 4.30 -31.28 -25.43
N ARG A 37 4.84 -30.41 -24.56
CA ARG A 37 6.24 -29.95 -24.54
C ARG A 37 6.65 -29.08 -25.76
N THR A 38 5.71 -28.49 -26.47
CA THR A 38 5.99 -27.57 -27.60
C THR A 38 6.18 -26.11 -27.14
N GLY A 39 5.98 -25.80 -25.84
CA GLY A 39 6.16 -24.48 -25.29
C GLY A 39 4.89 -23.64 -25.15
N LYS A 40 3.69 -24.19 -25.42
CA LYS A 40 2.41 -23.47 -25.31
C LYS A 40 2.23 -22.75 -23.97
N SER A 41 2.38 -23.46 -22.86
CA SER A 41 2.21 -22.90 -21.51
C SER A 41 3.25 -21.84 -21.14
N ALA A 42 4.30 -21.63 -21.97
CA ALA A 42 5.25 -20.53 -21.75
C ALA A 42 4.73 -19.17 -22.26
N VAL A 43 3.68 -19.14 -23.05
CA VAL A 43 3.08 -17.91 -23.61
C VAL A 43 2.65 -16.96 -22.49
N ILE A 44 1.91 -17.44 -21.49
CA ILE A 44 1.48 -16.64 -20.33
C ILE A 44 2.69 -16.09 -19.57
N PRO A 45 3.67 -16.91 -19.12
CA PRO A 45 4.90 -16.41 -18.49
C PRO A 45 5.68 -15.38 -19.30
N ILE A 46 5.76 -15.52 -20.64
CA ILE A 46 6.46 -14.56 -21.51
C ILE A 46 5.74 -13.22 -21.50
N ILE A 47 4.42 -13.22 -21.69
CA ILE A 47 3.63 -11.99 -21.67
C ILE A 47 3.72 -11.33 -20.29
N ASP A 48 3.52 -12.09 -19.20
CA ASP A 48 3.63 -11.58 -17.83
C ASP A 48 5.01 -10.98 -17.55
N TYR A 49 6.08 -11.59 -18.08
CA TYR A 49 7.45 -11.11 -17.94
C TYR A 49 7.70 -9.80 -18.70
N CYS A 50 7.24 -9.70 -19.93
CA CYS A 50 7.33 -8.48 -20.74
C CYS A 50 6.50 -7.33 -20.15
N LEU A 51 5.42 -7.62 -19.43
CA LEU A 51 4.63 -6.66 -18.66
C LEU A 51 5.24 -6.33 -17.28
N ALA A 52 6.55 -6.45 -17.14
CA ALA A 52 7.36 -6.07 -16.00
C ALA A 52 6.99 -6.79 -14.67
N SER A 53 6.73 -8.12 -14.72
CA SER A 53 6.56 -8.93 -13.52
C SER A 53 7.79 -8.88 -12.59
N ALA A 54 7.58 -9.11 -11.29
CA ALA A 54 8.64 -9.10 -10.29
C ALA A 54 9.61 -10.28 -10.40
N SER A 55 9.22 -11.35 -11.10
CA SER A 55 10.04 -12.54 -11.31
C SER A 55 9.83 -13.10 -12.71
N CYS A 56 10.84 -13.78 -13.25
CA CYS A 56 10.75 -14.51 -14.49
C CYS A 56 10.21 -15.92 -14.21
N SER A 57 9.00 -16.21 -14.67
CA SER A 57 8.37 -17.54 -14.59
C SER A 57 8.47 -18.33 -15.91
N ILE A 58 9.20 -17.80 -16.89
CA ILE A 58 9.46 -18.51 -18.16
C ILE A 58 10.25 -19.78 -17.85
N PRO A 59 9.85 -20.94 -18.40
CA PRO A 59 10.54 -22.20 -18.14
C PRO A 59 12.03 -22.12 -18.43
N VAL A 60 12.84 -22.61 -17.49
CA VAL A 60 14.30 -22.70 -17.62
C VAL A 60 14.71 -23.74 -18.68
N LYS A 61 15.98 -23.78 -19.03
CA LYS A 61 16.57 -24.63 -20.06
C LYS A 61 16.11 -24.19 -21.46
N THR A 62 15.41 -25.03 -22.20
CA THR A 62 15.12 -24.86 -23.63
C THR A 62 14.75 -23.42 -24.05
N ILE A 63 13.83 -22.75 -23.36
CA ILE A 63 13.35 -21.43 -23.80
C ILE A 63 14.32 -20.34 -23.38
N ARG A 64 14.72 -20.32 -22.11
CA ARG A 64 15.62 -19.28 -21.59
C ARG A 64 17.05 -19.41 -22.10
N ASP A 65 17.50 -20.65 -22.37
CA ASP A 65 18.84 -20.89 -22.90
C ASP A 65 18.95 -20.48 -24.36
N ALA A 66 17.86 -20.59 -25.15
CA ALA A 66 17.83 -20.24 -26.54
C ALA A 66 17.62 -18.75 -26.84
N CYS A 67 17.02 -18.01 -25.91
CA CYS A 67 16.61 -16.62 -26.11
C CYS A 67 17.45 -15.63 -25.27
N ASP A 68 17.77 -14.46 -25.85
CA ASP A 68 18.39 -13.34 -25.15
C ASP A 68 17.33 -12.32 -24.69
N TRP A 69 16.28 -12.11 -25.51
CA TRP A 69 15.18 -11.19 -25.21
C TRP A 69 13.83 -11.82 -25.49
N PHE A 70 12.84 -11.42 -24.70
CA PHE A 70 11.43 -11.71 -24.89
C PHE A 70 10.68 -10.40 -25.09
N GLY A 71 9.76 -10.33 -26.05
CA GLY A 71 9.00 -9.12 -26.30
C GLY A 71 7.56 -9.40 -26.69
N ILE A 72 6.73 -8.40 -26.50
CA ILE A 72 5.33 -8.35 -26.95
C ILE A 72 5.04 -7.03 -27.64
N ILE A 73 4.32 -7.08 -28.75
CA ILE A 73 3.70 -5.89 -29.33
C ILE A 73 2.25 -5.87 -28.89
N VAL A 74 1.83 -4.74 -28.32
CA VAL A 74 0.46 -4.53 -27.88
C VAL A 74 -0.17 -3.37 -28.65
N ILE A 75 -1.46 -3.48 -28.91
CA ILE A 75 -2.29 -2.41 -29.49
C ILE A 75 -2.97 -1.67 -28.34
N THR A 76 -2.76 -0.37 -28.27
CA THR A 76 -3.36 0.51 -27.28
C THR A 76 -4.16 1.63 -27.94
N SER A 77 -4.88 2.42 -27.17
CA SER A 77 -5.56 3.65 -27.69
C SER A 77 -4.58 4.70 -28.23
N GLU A 78 -3.29 4.62 -27.83
CA GLU A 78 -2.25 5.58 -28.23
C GLU A 78 -1.36 5.05 -29.38
N GLY A 79 -1.70 3.91 -29.97
CA GLY A 79 -0.89 3.21 -30.98
C GLY A 79 -0.30 1.91 -30.45
N GLU A 80 0.68 1.40 -31.17
CA GLU A 80 1.34 0.14 -30.83
C GLU A 80 2.57 0.37 -29.95
N LYS A 81 2.78 -0.52 -28.99
CA LYS A 81 3.91 -0.47 -28.09
C LYS A 81 4.60 -1.84 -28.04
N LEU A 82 5.92 -1.86 -28.25
CA LEU A 82 6.75 -3.05 -28.08
C LEU A 82 7.41 -2.99 -26.71
N PHE A 83 7.05 -3.92 -25.85
CA PHE A 83 7.72 -4.17 -24.58
C PHE A 83 8.63 -5.38 -24.72
N ALA A 84 9.94 -5.19 -24.65
CA ALA A 84 10.87 -6.29 -24.60
C ALA A 84 11.66 -6.29 -23.30
N ARG A 85 11.97 -7.49 -22.80
CA ARG A 85 12.73 -7.67 -21.56
C ARG A 85 13.78 -8.75 -21.74
N ARG A 86 14.98 -8.47 -21.27
CA ARG A 86 16.11 -9.38 -21.39
C ARG A 86 15.92 -10.63 -20.53
N GLU A 87 16.47 -11.74 -20.99
CA GLU A 87 16.58 -12.96 -20.19
C GLU A 87 17.45 -12.70 -18.95
N PRO A 88 17.01 -13.04 -17.73
CA PRO A 88 17.68 -12.60 -16.51
C PRO A 88 18.97 -13.37 -16.16
N GLY A 89 19.39 -14.34 -16.96
CA GLY A 89 20.56 -15.19 -16.68
C GLY A 89 20.36 -16.00 -15.38
N PRO A 90 21.34 -15.96 -14.46
CA PRO A 90 21.25 -16.66 -13.20
C PRO A 90 20.35 -15.96 -12.18
N HIS A 91 19.89 -14.75 -12.47
CA HIS A 91 19.08 -13.97 -11.55
C HIS A 91 17.59 -14.32 -11.67
N ARG A 92 16.83 -13.96 -10.64
CA ARG A 92 15.38 -14.17 -10.61
C ARG A 92 14.65 -13.27 -11.60
N THR A 93 15.21 -12.11 -11.90
CA THR A 93 14.65 -11.10 -12.80
C THR A 93 15.75 -10.16 -13.28
N THR A 94 15.47 -9.33 -14.29
CA THR A 94 16.33 -8.22 -14.71
C THR A 94 15.50 -6.97 -14.88
N ASP A 95 16.12 -5.81 -14.69
CA ASP A 95 15.52 -4.50 -14.97
C ASP A 95 15.78 -4.01 -16.40
N GLU A 96 16.54 -4.77 -17.21
CA GLU A 96 16.84 -4.39 -18.58
C GLU A 96 15.63 -4.59 -19.48
N MET A 97 15.05 -3.47 -19.92
CA MET A 97 13.92 -3.46 -20.82
C MET A 97 14.16 -2.57 -22.03
N PHE A 98 13.42 -2.85 -23.08
CA PHE A 98 13.34 -2.05 -24.30
C PHE A 98 11.89 -1.69 -24.58
N LEU A 99 11.64 -0.42 -24.89
CA LEU A 99 10.35 0.14 -25.26
C LEU A 99 10.47 0.81 -26.62
N LEU A 100 9.56 0.48 -27.53
CA LEU A 100 9.35 1.19 -28.79
C LEU A 100 7.87 1.54 -28.91
N GLU A 101 7.58 2.78 -29.23
CA GLU A 101 6.22 3.30 -29.38
C GLU A 101 6.07 3.89 -30.79
N ALA A 102 5.03 3.47 -31.49
CA ALA A 102 4.71 3.97 -32.81
C ALA A 102 3.21 3.82 -33.10
N PRO A 103 2.65 4.57 -34.05
CA PRO A 103 1.27 4.34 -34.49
C PRO A 103 1.06 2.90 -34.98
N THR A 104 2.05 2.33 -35.68
CA THR A 104 2.11 0.92 -36.11
C THR A 104 3.57 0.47 -36.14
N ILE A 105 3.85 -0.71 -35.57
CA ILE A 105 5.16 -1.33 -35.55
C ILE A 105 5.18 -2.46 -36.60
N SER A 106 5.79 -2.19 -37.75
CA SER A 106 5.95 -3.18 -38.81
C SER A 106 7.29 -3.93 -38.70
N ASP A 107 8.35 -3.18 -38.43
CA ASP A 107 9.69 -3.72 -38.30
C ASP A 107 10.15 -3.76 -36.85
N VAL A 108 10.80 -4.83 -36.50
CA VAL A 108 11.33 -5.07 -35.16
C VAL A 108 12.86 -5.14 -35.26
N PRO A 109 13.60 -4.43 -34.39
CA PRO A 109 15.05 -4.49 -34.42
C PRO A 109 15.57 -5.94 -34.30
N ARG A 110 16.55 -6.30 -35.11
CA ARG A 110 17.22 -7.59 -34.98
C ARG A 110 17.99 -7.72 -33.68
N GLU A 111 18.62 -6.63 -33.27
CA GLU A 111 19.36 -6.54 -32.02
C GLU A 111 18.67 -5.55 -31.11
N ILE A 112 18.43 -5.97 -29.88
CA ILE A 112 17.80 -5.16 -28.85
C ILE A 112 18.89 -4.57 -27.94
N VAL A 113 18.86 -3.25 -27.79
CA VAL A 113 19.67 -2.52 -26.80
C VAL A 113 18.71 -1.89 -25.79
N LYS A 114 18.94 -2.14 -24.50
CA LYS A 114 18.11 -1.56 -23.44
C LYS A 114 18.00 -0.04 -23.57
N ASN A 115 16.80 0.48 -23.45
CA ASN A 115 16.53 1.91 -23.44
C ASN A 115 15.65 2.34 -22.25
N THR A 116 15.16 1.38 -21.46
CA THR A 116 14.31 1.63 -20.30
C THR A 116 14.50 0.55 -19.24
N ASN A 117 13.76 0.66 -18.14
CA ASN A 117 13.78 -0.29 -17.03
C ASN A 117 12.35 -0.73 -16.65
N ALA A 118 12.27 -1.78 -15.81
CA ALA A 118 10.99 -2.36 -15.38
C ALA A 118 10.12 -1.37 -14.59
N SER A 119 10.71 -0.44 -13.85
CA SER A 119 9.96 0.57 -13.08
C SER A 119 9.28 1.59 -14.00
N ASN A 120 9.98 2.05 -15.04
CA ASN A 120 9.41 2.95 -16.04
C ASN A 120 8.28 2.29 -16.82
N VAL A 121 8.46 1.02 -17.20
CA VAL A 121 7.42 0.26 -17.91
C VAL A 121 6.19 0.07 -17.01
N ARG A 122 6.35 -0.24 -15.72
CA ARG A 122 5.22 -0.33 -14.78
C ARG A 122 4.46 0.98 -14.69
N ARG A 123 5.18 2.11 -14.58
CA ARG A 123 4.55 3.44 -14.55
C ARG A 123 3.75 3.73 -15.83
N LEU A 124 4.32 3.42 -17.01
CA LEU A 124 3.61 3.56 -18.28
C LEU A 124 2.36 2.67 -18.34
N LEU A 125 2.45 1.42 -17.88
CA LEU A 125 1.31 0.50 -17.82
C LEU A 125 0.23 1.00 -16.85
N ASP A 126 0.63 1.55 -15.69
CA ASP A 126 -0.29 2.19 -14.74
C ASP A 126 -0.97 3.44 -15.36
N GLU A 127 -0.24 4.22 -16.13
CA GLU A 127 -0.74 5.37 -16.89
C GLU A 127 -1.79 4.95 -17.93
N LEU A 128 -1.46 3.96 -18.76
CA LEU A 128 -2.37 3.40 -19.75
C LEU A 128 -3.66 2.82 -19.14
N ALA A 129 -3.56 2.28 -17.93
CA ALA A 129 -4.70 1.77 -17.17
C ALA A 129 -5.47 2.86 -16.41
N GLY A 130 -5.00 4.12 -16.43
CA GLY A 130 -5.60 5.22 -15.67
C GLY A 130 -5.42 5.12 -14.15
N LEU A 131 -4.36 4.43 -13.70
CA LEU A 131 -4.07 4.17 -12.29
C LEU A 131 -3.00 5.10 -11.69
N SER A 132 -2.37 5.96 -12.50
CA SER A 132 -1.22 6.79 -12.10
C SER A 132 -1.55 7.84 -11.02
N ASN A 133 -2.78 8.32 -10.98
CA ASN A 133 -3.21 9.41 -10.08
C ASN A 133 -3.82 8.92 -8.76
N LEU A 134 -3.71 7.63 -8.47
CA LEU A 134 -4.31 7.01 -7.29
C LEU A 134 -3.26 6.85 -6.19
N ASP A 135 -2.88 7.94 -5.53
CA ASP A 135 -1.97 7.89 -4.39
C ASP A 135 -2.75 7.69 -3.10
N PHE A 136 -2.83 6.44 -2.63
CA PHE A 136 -3.50 6.05 -1.39
C PHE A 136 -2.55 6.09 -0.17
N SER A 137 -1.30 6.48 -0.36
CA SER A 137 -0.24 6.35 0.63
C SER A 137 -0.25 7.41 1.74
N ALA A 138 -1.14 8.39 1.72
CA ALA A 138 -1.18 9.47 2.71
C ALA A 138 -1.94 9.13 4.00
N GLY A 139 -1.84 7.94 4.53
CA GLY A 139 -2.41 7.60 5.83
C GLY A 139 -1.93 6.25 6.32
N GLU A 140 -1.07 6.30 7.34
CA GLU A 140 -0.62 5.21 8.22
C GLU A 140 -1.17 3.81 7.86
N SER A 141 -0.46 3.10 7.00
CA SER A 141 -0.63 1.67 6.85
C SER A 141 0.06 0.97 8.03
N GLN A 142 -0.65 0.83 9.14
CA GLN A 142 -0.31 -0.22 10.10
C GLN A 142 -0.53 -1.57 9.39
N GLY A 143 0.51 -2.08 8.79
CA GLY A 143 0.53 -3.36 8.10
C GLY A 143 0.86 -3.22 6.62
N GLY A 144 2.09 -3.04 6.29
CA GLY A 144 2.92 -3.33 5.12
C GLY A 144 2.35 -3.64 3.73
N PHE A 145 1.07 -3.45 3.46
CA PHE A 145 0.46 -3.72 2.16
C PHE A 145 0.05 -2.41 1.49
N ASP A 146 0.75 -2.10 0.42
CA ASP A 146 0.37 -1.05 -0.51
C ASP A 146 -0.98 -1.40 -1.15
N SER A 147 -2.06 -0.74 -0.70
CA SER A 147 -3.41 -0.96 -1.21
C SER A 147 -3.67 -0.24 -2.53
N ARG A 148 -2.64 0.39 -3.11
CA ARG A 148 -2.74 1.05 -4.41
C ARG A 148 -2.91 0.01 -5.52
N PRO A 149 -3.99 0.10 -6.34
CA PRO A 149 -4.11 -0.73 -7.53
C PRO A 149 -3.01 -0.39 -8.54
N SER A 150 -2.45 -1.42 -9.16
CA SER A 150 -1.46 -1.30 -10.23
C SER A 150 -1.88 -2.14 -11.43
N PHE A 151 -1.34 -1.86 -12.60
CA PHE A 151 -1.57 -2.68 -13.79
C PHE A 151 -1.22 -4.16 -13.54
N ARG A 152 -0.22 -4.41 -12.70
CA ARG A 152 0.19 -5.78 -12.36
C ARG A 152 -0.89 -6.59 -11.63
N ASP A 153 -1.73 -5.93 -10.87
CA ASP A 153 -2.84 -6.59 -10.17
C ASP A 153 -3.94 -7.02 -11.16
N LEU A 154 -4.07 -6.30 -12.29
CA LEU A 154 -5.04 -6.60 -13.35
C LEU A 154 -4.71 -7.93 -14.08
N SER A 155 -3.49 -8.42 -13.98
CA SER A 155 -3.08 -9.71 -14.52
C SER A 155 -3.92 -10.87 -14.00
N SER A 156 -4.52 -10.73 -12.81
CA SER A 156 -5.43 -11.71 -12.22
C SER A 156 -6.70 -11.96 -13.05
N PHE A 157 -7.10 -11.01 -13.89
CA PHE A 157 -8.32 -11.07 -14.69
C PHE A 157 -8.09 -11.47 -16.15
N VAL A 158 -6.83 -11.50 -16.60
CA VAL A 158 -6.49 -11.74 -18.02
C VAL A 158 -5.74 -13.05 -18.25
N PHE A 159 -5.27 -13.69 -17.19
CA PHE A 159 -4.57 -14.97 -17.29
C PHE A 159 -5.30 -16.09 -16.55
N GLN A 160 -5.56 -17.17 -17.26
CA GLN A 160 -6.06 -18.43 -16.74
C GLN A 160 -5.08 -19.56 -17.13
N PRO A 161 -3.92 -19.68 -16.40
CA PRO A 161 -2.97 -20.74 -16.69
C PRO A 161 -3.55 -22.12 -16.32
N GLN A 162 -2.91 -23.18 -16.79
CA GLN A 162 -3.33 -24.56 -16.61
C GLN A 162 -3.66 -24.94 -15.14
N ASN A 163 -2.91 -24.39 -14.18
CA ASN A 163 -3.12 -24.65 -12.75
C ASN A 163 -4.25 -23.81 -12.13
N VAL A 164 -4.88 -22.92 -12.89
CA VAL A 164 -5.98 -22.06 -12.45
C VAL A 164 -7.26 -22.38 -13.19
N VAL A 165 -7.23 -22.59 -14.51
CA VAL A 165 -8.39 -22.65 -15.39
C VAL A 165 -9.46 -23.70 -15.00
N ALA A 166 -9.12 -24.68 -14.19
CA ALA A 166 -10.04 -25.68 -13.63
C ALA A 166 -9.68 -26.02 -12.17
N ASN A 167 -9.34 -25.00 -11.39
CA ASN A 167 -8.93 -25.17 -9.99
C ASN A 167 -10.12 -24.97 -9.06
N PRO A 168 -10.39 -25.87 -8.10
CA PRO A 168 -11.50 -25.73 -7.17
C PRO A 168 -11.33 -24.62 -6.13
N GLU A 169 -10.08 -24.20 -5.84
CA GLU A 169 -9.79 -23.27 -4.74
C GLU A 169 -9.31 -21.89 -5.22
N VAL A 170 -8.71 -21.81 -6.42
CA VAL A 170 -8.08 -20.60 -6.95
C VAL A 170 -8.77 -20.16 -8.22
N LEU A 171 -9.56 -19.08 -8.15
CA LEU A 171 -10.31 -18.55 -9.30
C LEU A 171 -9.49 -17.58 -10.15
N PHE A 172 -8.59 -16.81 -9.52
CA PHE A 172 -7.83 -15.76 -10.19
C PHE A 172 -6.31 -16.03 -10.20
N PHE A 173 -5.63 -15.58 -11.23
CA PHE A 173 -4.19 -15.77 -11.37
C PHE A 173 -3.41 -15.17 -10.20
N LYS A 174 -2.45 -15.92 -9.63
CA LYS A 174 -1.60 -15.55 -8.48
C LYS A 174 -2.31 -15.36 -7.14
N THR A 175 -3.59 -15.69 -6.99
CA THR A 175 -4.30 -15.58 -5.71
C THR A 175 -4.11 -16.80 -4.78
N ASP A 176 -3.27 -17.75 -5.19
CA ASP A 176 -2.71 -18.78 -4.33
C ASP A 176 -1.85 -18.23 -3.18
N ARG A 177 -1.31 -17.00 -3.35
CA ARG A 177 -0.54 -16.29 -2.33
C ARG A 177 -1.43 -15.35 -1.53
N TYR A 178 -1.34 -15.45 -0.21
CA TYR A 178 -2.12 -14.63 0.72
C TYR A 178 -2.02 -13.12 0.43
N GLU A 179 -0.83 -12.61 0.18
CA GLU A 179 -0.57 -11.19 -0.10
C GLU A 179 -1.33 -10.69 -1.32
N HIS A 180 -1.24 -11.42 -2.43
CA HIS A 180 -1.94 -11.07 -3.67
C HIS A 180 -3.46 -11.22 -3.52
N ARG A 181 -3.91 -12.23 -2.79
CA ARG A 181 -5.33 -12.46 -2.49
C ARG A 181 -5.92 -11.29 -1.70
N GLU A 182 -5.26 -10.87 -0.61
CA GLU A 182 -5.70 -9.75 0.21
C GLU A 182 -5.66 -8.42 -0.55
N LYS A 183 -4.63 -8.20 -1.36
CA LYS A 183 -4.56 -7.02 -2.20
C LYS A 183 -5.71 -6.99 -3.21
N LEU A 184 -5.94 -8.10 -3.92
CA LEU A 184 -7.01 -8.19 -4.91
C LEU A 184 -8.39 -7.93 -4.30
N ARG A 185 -8.69 -8.48 -3.12
CA ARG A 185 -9.94 -8.20 -2.38
C ARG A 185 -10.14 -6.70 -2.14
N LYS A 186 -9.11 -6.02 -1.70
CA LYS A 186 -9.18 -4.57 -1.39
C LYS A 186 -9.40 -3.70 -2.62
N ILE A 187 -8.76 -4.04 -3.74
CA ILE A 187 -8.85 -3.25 -4.98
C ILE A 187 -10.02 -3.67 -5.88
N PHE A 188 -10.66 -4.81 -5.65
CA PHE A 188 -11.72 -5.33 -6.49
C PHE A 188 -12.89 -4.35 -6.69
N PRO A 189 -13.39 -3.65 -5.65
CA PRO A 189 -14.45 -2.66 -5.81
C PRO A 189 -14.05 -1.51 -6.76
N TYR A 190 -12.79 -1.13 -6.78
CA TYR A 190 -12.26 -0.15 -7.73
C TYR A 190 -12.27 -0.70 -9.16
N ILE A 191 -11.81 -1.93 -9.36
CA ILE A 191 -11.77 -2.59 -10.67
C ILE A 191 -13.18 -2.76 -11.25
N LEU A 192 -14.17 -3.02 -10.39
CA LEU A 192 -15.59 -3.04 -10.77
C LEU A 192 -16.17 -1.64 -11.06
N GLY A 193 -15.40 -0.56 -10.93
CA GLY A 193 -15.90 0.80 -11.09
C GLY A 193 -16.90 1.23 -10.02
N ALA A 194 -17.04 0.43 -8.92
CA ALA A 194 -17.83 0.85 -7.77
C ALA A 194 -17.18 2.02 -7.04
N ILE A 195 -15.87 2.09 -7.04
CA ILE A 195 -15.07 3.20 -6.55
C ILE A 195 -14.52 3.95 -7.76
N THR A 196 -14.83 5.24 -7.88
CA THR A 196 -14.24 6.11 -8.91
C THR A 196 -13.06 6.90 -8.34
N PRO A 197 -12.12 7.39 -9.17
CA PRO A 197 -11.06 8.29 -8.72
C PRO A 197 -11.59 9.51 -7.96
N ALA A 198 -12.73 10.08 -8.42
CA ALA A 198 -13.39 11.19 -7.74
C ALA A 198 -13.89 10.82 -6.33
N LEU A 199 -14.45 9.62 -6.17
CA LEU A 199 -14.91 9.12 -4.87
C LEU A 199 -13.74 8.91 -3.90
N LEU A 200 -12.63 8.40 -4.42
CA LEU A 200 -11.40 8.22 -3.63
C LEU A 200 -10.78 9.54 -3.20
N ALA A 201 -10.74 10.53 -4.12
CA ALA A 201 -10.29 11.88 -3.78
C ALA A 201 -11.14 12.48 -2.65
N LYS A 202 -12.47 12.33 -2.71
CA LYS A 202 -13.39 12.78 -1.64
C LYS A 202 -13.20 12.02 -0.32
N GLN A 203 -12.95 10.71 -0.37
CA GLN A 203 -12.64 9.92 0.84
C GLN A 203 -11.34 10.38 1.48
N HIS A 204 -10.32 10.64 0.66
CA HIS A 204 -9.05 11.18 1.15
C HIS A 204 -9.24 12.57 1.76
N GLU A 205 -9.94 13.47 1.09
CA GLU A 205 -10.29 14.81 1.58
C GLU A 205 -11.02 14.74 2.93
N LEU A 206 -12.02 13.86 3.04
CA LEU A 206 -12.75 13.65 4.30
C LEU A 206 -11.81 13.20 5.42
N LYS A 207 -10.89 12.28 5.13
CA LYS A 207 -9.92 11.80 6.12
C LYS A 207 -8.98 12.92 6.59
N GLN A 208 -8.50 13.76 5.68
CA GLN A 208 -7.67 14.92 6.03
C GLN A 208 -8.43 15.93 6.89
N LEU A 209 -9.65 16.26 6.48
CA LEU A 209 -10.52 17.14 7.27
C LEU A 209 -10.83 16.57 8.67
N GLN A 210 -11.03 15.26 8.81
CA GLN A 210 -11.23 14.60 10.11
C GLN A 210 -9.97 14.66 11.00
N ILE A 211 -8.77 14.52 10.43
CA ILE A 211 -7.51 14.66 11.17
C ILE A 211 -7.36 16.11 11.65
N GLU A 212 -7.61 17.07 10.78
CA GLU A 212 -7.56 18.50 11.12
C GLU A 212 -8.60 18.87 12.17
N LEU A 213 -9.84 18.40 12.02
CA LEU A 213 -10.92 18.58 12.99
C LEU A 213 -10.51 18.04 14.38
N ARG A 214 -9.99 16.81 14.46
CA ARG A 214 -9.54 16.22 15.73
C ARG A 214 -8.42 17.04 16.39
N ARG A 215 -7.52 17.61 15.58
CA ARG A 215 -6.46 18.49 16.07
C ARG A 215 -7.06 19.76 16.64
N LYS A 216 -7.96 20.42 15.90
CA LYS A 216 -8.62 21.66 16.32
C LYS A 216 -9.57 21.45 17.52
N GLU A 217 -10.27 20.34 17.59
CA GLU A 217 -11.10 19.98 18.75
C GLU A 217 -10.28 19.73 20.04
N ARG A 218 -9.06 19.22 19.90
CA ARG A 218 -8.14 19.13 21.07
C ARG A 218 -7.70 20.51 21.50
N GLU A 219 -7.26 21.33 20.55
CA GLU A 219 -6.85 22.71 20.79
C GLU A 219 -7.97 23.50 21.46
N LEU A 220 -9.21 23.38 21.01
CA LEU A 220 -10.39 24.02 21.61
C LEU A 220 -10.66 23.50 23.03
N ARG A 221 -10.60 22.19 23.26
CA ARG A 221 -10.78 21.62 24.62
C ARG A 221 -9.72 22.09 25.59
N ASP A 222 -8.46 22.17 25.16
CA ASP A 222 -7.36 22.65 25.99
C ASP A 222 -7.60 24.11 26.38
N VAL A 223 -8.09 24.93 25.46
CA VAL A 223 -8.47 26.32 25.69
C VAL A 223 -9.70 26.43 26.62
N GLU A 224 -10.75 25.66 26.37
CA GLU A 224 -11.96 25.63 27.22
C GLU A 224 -11.64 25.15 28.65
N GLN A 225 -10.74 24.19 28.81
CA GLN A 225 -10.29 23.72 30.14
C GLN A 225 -9.51 24.80 30.88
N VAL A 226 -8.61 25.51 30.18
CA VAL A 226 -7.88 26.65 30.74
C VAL A 226 -8.86 27.79 31.12
N SER A 227 -9.84 28.06 30.25
CA SER A 227 -10.88 29.08 30.53
C SER A 227 -11.74 28.72 31.76
N ALA A 228 -12.15 27.44 31.87
CA ALA A 228 -12.94 26.99 33.05
C ALA A 228 -12.13 27.06 34.35
N GLN A 229 -10.86 26.68 34.32
CA GLN A 229 -9.95 26.85 35.45
C GLN A 229 -9.75 28.32 35.82
N TRP A 230 -9.67 29.18 34.80
CA TRP A 230 -9.53 30.63 35.00
C TRP A 230 -10.68 31.27 35.77
N VAL A 231 -11.93 30.88 35.50
CA VAL A 231 -13.09 31.41 36.25
C VAL A 231 -13.01 31.04 37.74
N ALA A 232 -12.54 29.84 38.05
CA ALA A 232 -12.31 29.44 39.46
C ALA A 232 -11.12 30.20 40.07
N GLU A 233 -10.03 30.41 39.31
CA GLU A 233 -8.87 31.20 39.74
C GLU A 233 -9.20 32.68 39.94
N LEU A 234 -10.05 33.29 39.11
CA LEU A 234 -10.49 34.67 39.26
C LEU A 234 -11.13 34.91 40.63
N ARG A 235 -12.03 34.02 41.05
CA ARG A 235 -12.67 34.13 42.39
C ARG A 235 -11.63 34.02 43.50
N ALA A 236 -10.71 33.06 43.38
CA ALA A 236 -9.62 32.91 44.33
C ALA A 236 -8.71 34.16 44.38
N LYS A 237 -8.43 34.78 43.22
CA LYS A 237 -7.63 36.02 43.14
C LYS A 237 -8.34 37.22 43.72
N VAL A 238 -9.65 37.37 43.53
CA VAL A 238 -10.45 38.40 44.16
C VAL A 238 -10.44 38.24 45.68
N SER A 239 -10.58 36.99 46.17
CA SER A 239 -10.52 36.70 47.62
C SER A 239 -9.13 37.00 48.20
N GLU A 240 -8.05 36.57 47.52
CA GLU A 240 -6.64 36.85 47.89
C GLU A 240 -6.34 38.38 47.92
N ALA A 241 -6.87 39.12 46.90
CA ALA A 241 -6.73 40.58 46.84
C ALA A 241 -7.44 41.28 48.01
N ARG A 242 -8.58 40.77 48.47
CA ARG A 242 -9.29 41.26 49.64
C ARG A 242 -8.57 41.01 50.98
N GLU A 243 -8.05 39.78 51.13
CA GLU A 243 -7.22 39.41 52.29
C GLU A 243 -5.97 40.30 52.41
N LEU A 244 -5.40 40.67 51.27
CA LEU A 244 -4.27 41.60 51.19
C LEU A 244 -4.66 43.07 51.31
N GLY A 245 -5.97 43.38 51.47
CA GLY A 245 -6.46 44.74 51.61
C GLY A 245 -6.44 45.60 50.37
N LEU A 246 -6.30 44.97 49.20
CA LEU A 246 -6.21 45.66 47.90
C LEU A 246 -7.59 45.94 47.27
N LEU A 247 -8.62 45.22 47.72
CA LEU A 247 -10.00 45.39 47.28
C LEU A 247 -10.94 45.58 48.48
N PRO A 248 -12.02 46.39 48.34
CA PRO A 248 -13.00 46.55 49.39
C PRO A 248 -13.84 45.28 49.64
N ALA A 249 -14.38 45.10 50.86
CA ALA A 249 -15.21 43.96 51.20
C ALA A 249 -16.60 44.10 50.56
N LEU A 250 -16.79 43.61 49.37
CA LEU A 250 -18.09 43.48 48.67
C LEU A 250 -18.54 42.01 48.71
N PRO A 251 -19.86 41.70 48.73
CA PRO A 251 -20.37 40.33 48.70
C PRO A 251 -19.93 39.58 47.41
N GLU A 252 -19.37 38.39 47.56
CA GLU A 252 -18.81 37.59 46.42
C GLU A 252 -19.83 37.15 45.38
N ASP A 253 -21.08 36.95 45.79
CA ASP A 253 -22.15 36.40 44.94
C ASP A 253 -22.75 37.40 43.92
N GLN A 254 -22.29 38.65 43.88
CA GLN A 254 -22.88 39.70 43.06
C GLN A 254 -21.96 40.22 41.92
N LEU A 255 -20.72 39.78 41.84
CA LEU A 255 -19.80 40.27 40.78
C LEU A 255 -19.82 39.36 39.55
N THR A 256 -20.10 39.97 38.39
CA THR A 256 -19.91 39.28 37.10
C THR A 256 -18.42 39.05 36.80
N GLN A 257 -18.11 38.14 35.93
CA GLN A 257 -16.74 37.85 35.52
C GLN A 257 -16.01 39.11 35.02
N GLU A 258 -16.67 39.94 34.21
CA GLU A 258 -16.14 41.22 33.71
C GLU A 258 -15.84 42.21 34.84
N GLN A 259 -16.70 42.28 35.83
CA GLN A 259 -16.51 43.13 37.00
C GLN A 259 -15.34 42.65 37.88
N MET A 260 -15.14 41.33 38.01
CA MET A 260 -13.99 40.77 38.70
C MET A 260 -12.68 41.07 37.97
N ILE A 261 -12.67 40.95 36.67
CA ILE A 261 -11.50 41.28 35.83
C ILE A 261 -11.16 42.77 35.93
N SER A 262 -12.17 43.65 35.78
CA SER A 262 -11.99 45.09 35.88
C SER A 262 -11.46 45.51 37.25
N ALA A 263 -11.98 44.92 38.32
CA ALA A 263 -11.52 45.18 39.71
C ALA A 263 -10.07 44.73 39.91
N LEU A 264 -9.67 43.59 39.34
CA LEU A 264 -8.31 43.07 39.43
C LEU A 264 -7.32 43.88 38.53
N GLU A 265 -7.74 44.36 37.36
CA GLU A 265 -6.97 45.28 36.53
C GLU A 265 -6.74 46.62 37.23
N GLU A 266 -7.74 47.12 37.97
CA GLU A 266 -7.63 48.35 38.76
C GLU A 266 -6.62 48.18 39.90
N VAL A 267 -6.58 46.99 40.55
CA VAL A 267 -5.57 46.67 41.58
C VAL A 267 -4.15 46.71 41.00
N VAL A 268 -3.95 46.16 39.81
CA VAL A 268 -2.63 46.20 39.13
C VAL A 268 -2.21 47.66 38.83
N GLN A 269 -3.14 48.48 38.30
CA GLN A 269 -2.84 49.87 37.93
C GLN A 269 -2.60 50.79 39.15
N ARG A 270 -3.32 50.61 40.26
CA ARG A 270 -3.18 51.43 41.46
C ARG A 270 -1.90 51.17 42.23
N THR A 271 -1.34 49.98 42.13
CA THR A 271 -0.20 49.58 42.96
C THR A 271 1.12 50.14 42.47
N ASP A 272 1.21 50.51 41.22
CA ASP A 272 2.38 51.19 40.65
C ASP A 272 2.67 52.57 41.28
N VAL A 273 1.66 53.21 41.85
CA VAL A 273 1.75 54.57 42.39
C VAL A 273 2.10 54.60 43.88
N THR A 274 1.76 53.57 44.65
CA THR A 274 1.91 53.57 46.14
C THR A 274 3.24 52.98 46.61
N LEU A 275 3.90 52.16 45.80
CA LEU A 275 5.20 51.54 46.13
C LEU A 275 6.42 52.48 46.01
N ALA A 276 6.28 53.59 45.29
CA ALA A 276 7.37 54.55 45.04
C ALA A 276 7.77 55.38 46.29
N VAL A 277 6.95 55.38 47.35
CA VAL A 277 7.18 56.32 48.53
C VAL A 277 7.89 55.64 49.71
N SER A 278 8.07 54.34 49.73
CA SER A 278 8.73 53.62 50.84
C SER A 278 10.16 53.15 50.57
N ALA A 279 10.79 53.59 49.46
CA ALA A 279 12.08 53.05 48.96
C ALA A 279 13.34 53.72 49.54
N THR A 280 13.22 54.68 50.45
CA THR A 280 14.37 55.51 50.86
C THR A 280 15.17 54.97 52.06
N THR A 281 14.89 53.81 52.60
CA THR A 281 15.67 53.19 53.70
C THR A 281 15.85 51.67 53.52
N ILE A 282 16.38 51.28 52.37
CA ILE A 282 16.69 49.88 52.12
C ILE A 282 18.18 49.64 52.29
N SER A 283 18.58 48.81 53.28
CA SER A 283 19.97 48.41 53.46
C SER A 283 20.52 47.67 52.22
N GLU A 284 21.85 47.79 51.97
CA GLU A 284 22.55 47.15 50.83
C GLU A 284 22.19 45.67 50.63
N ALA A 285 21.85 44.94 51.71
CA ALA A 285 21.43 43.55 51.66
C ALA A 285 20.10 43.30 50.90
N LEU A 286 19.23 44.32 50.84
CA LEU A 286 17.92 44.24 50.15
C LEU A 286 18.08 44.50 48.64
N VAL A 287 18.98 45.35 48.24
CA VAL A 287 19.35 45.56 46.82
C VAL A 287 19.98 44.29 46.25
N GLU A 288 20.84 43.62 47.04
CA GLU A 288 21.45 42.35 46.68
C GLU A 288 20.43 41.22 46.53
N LEU A 289 19.41 41.17 47.42
CA LEU A 289 18.32 40.16 47.37
C LEU A 289 17.45 40.31 46.10
N GLY A 290 17.08 41.53 45.74
CA GLY A 290 16.35 41.82 44.48
C GLY A 290 17.15 41.49 43.23
N GLY A 291 18.47 41.71 43.25
CA GLY A 291 19.37 41.28 42.20
C GLY A 291 19.38 39.74 42.02
N LEU A 292 19.49 39.03 43.15
CA LEU A 292 19.49 37.55 43.15
C LEU A 292 18.13 36.95 42.69
N GLU A 293 17.01 37.59 42.96
CA GLU A 293 15.68 37.16 42.50
C GLU A 293 15.54 37.31 40.96
N SER A 294 16.05 38.41 40.43
CA SER A 294 16.10 38.60 38.96
C SER A 294 17.00 37.57 38.29
N GLU A 295 18.15 37.26 38.89
CA GLU A 295 19.11 36.29 38.39
C GLU A 295 18.55 34.86 38.49
N GLU A 296 17.90 34.50 39.60
CA GLU A 296 17.21 33.21 39.77
C GLU A 296 16.16 32.98 38.69
N SER A 297 15.36 33.99 38.36
CA SER A 297 14.34 33.90 37.30
C SER A 297 14.95 33.63 35.93
N LYS A 298 16.02 34.33 35.58
CA LYS A 298 16.73 34.17 34.31
C LYS A 298 17.37 32.77 34.15
N VAL A 299 18.06 32.32 35.21
CA VAL A 299 18.74 31.03 35.25
C VAL A 299 17.71 29.87 35.22
N SER A 300 16.61 30.00 35.96
CA SER A 300 15.51 29.02 35.96
C SER A 300 14.86 28.87 34.58
N PHE A 301 14.62 29.98 33.88
CA PHE A 301 14.11 29.96 32.52
C PHE A 301 15.09 29.29 31.56
N GLY A 302 16.39 29.63 31.66
CA GLY A 302 17.46 28.98 30.85
C GLY A 302 17.53 27.47 31.09
N LEU A 303 17.45 27.05 32.37
CA LEU A 303 17.46 25.61 32.72
C LEU A 303 16.27 24.85 32.13
N THR A 304 15.09 25.45 32.16
CA THR A 304 13.88 24.85 31.56
C THR A 304 14.04 24.66 30.05
N SER A 305 14.57 25.64 29.37
CA SER A 305 14.85 25.56 27.92
C SER A 305 15.86 24.45 27.58
N LEU A 306 16.97 24.38 28.34
CA LEU A 306 18.00 23.35 28.15
C LEU A 306 17.47 21.94 28.43
N ARG A 307 16.67 21.75 29.48
CA ARG A 307 16.02 20.45 29.79
C ARG A 307 15.09 20.01 28.69
N ARG A 308 14.29 20.92 28.14
CA ARG A 308 13.41 20.62 27.01
C ARG A 308 14.21 20.17 25.78
N ARG A 309 15.30 20.88 25.47
CA ARG A 309 16.21 20.52 24.36
C ARG A 309 16.84 19.14 24.57
N LEU A 310 17.31 18.84 25.79
CA LEU A 310 17.88 17.53 26.13
C LEU A 310 16.85 16.40 26.00
N THR A 311 15.62 16.63 26.42
CA THR A 311 14.53 15.65 26.29
C THR A 311 14.26 15.33 24.83
N GLU A 312 14.21 16.32 23.96
CA GLU A 312 14.00 16.11 22.52
C GLU A 312 15.17 15.40 21.87
N MET A 313 16.40 15.72 22.23
CA MET A 313 17.59 15.00 21.76
C MET A 313 17.60 13.54 22.21
N ASN A 314 17.23 13.24 23.45
CA ASN A 314 17.10 11.86 23.93
C ASN A 314 16.05 11.09 23.14
N ARG A 315 14.91 11.70 22.82
CA ARG A 315 13.86 11.09 22.01
C ARG A 315 14.33 10.73 20.60
N ILE A 316 15.09 11.64 19.97
CA ILE A 316 15.69 11.38 18.65
C ILE A 316 16.67 10.22 18.72
N ARG A 317 17.53 10.20 19.75
CA ARG A 317 18.51 9.11 19.97
C ARG A 317 17.84 7.75 20.19
N GLU A 318 16.79 7.73 21.01
CA GLU A 318 16.03 6.51 21.28
C GLU A 318 15.34 5.97 20.02
N SER A 319 14.76 6.87 19.20
CA SER A 319 14.18 6.51 17.91
C SER A 319 15.22 5.92 16.95
N ALA A 320 16.41 6.53 16.88
CA ALA A 320 17.51 6.01 16.05
C ALA A 320 18.02 4.65 16.56
N SER A 321 18.12 4.47 17.89
CA SER A 321 18.53 3.19 18.51
C SER A 321 17.53 2.07 18.24
N ASN A 322 16.24 2.34 18.36
CA ASN A 322 15.17 1.38 18.08
C ASN A 322 15.16 0.94 16.61
N TYR A 323 15.42 1.87 15.70
CA TYR A 323 15.58 1.56 14.28
C TYR A 323 16.80 0.67 14.01
N HIS A 324 17.93 0.98 14.63
CA HIS A 324 19.17 0.19 14.52
C HIS A 324 19.00 -1.24 15.08
N GLU A 325 18.31 -1.37 16.19
CA GLU A 325 17.99 -2.68 16.78
C GLU A 325 17.09 -3.51 15.87
N ALA A 326 16.10 -2.87 15.22
CA ALA A 326 15.24 -3.55 14.25
C ALA A 326 16.05 -4.06 13.04
N LEU A 327 16.98 -3.26 12.52
CA LEU A 327 17.90 -3.68 11.45
C LEU A 327 18.83 -4.82 11.90
N ARG A 328 19.33 -4.75 13.14
CA ARG A 328 20.19 -5.82 13.72
C ARG A 328 19.43 -7.14 13.82
N ILE A 329 18.20 -7.11 14.30
CA ILE A 329 17.35 -8.30 14.37
C ILE A 329 17.11 -8.90 12.98
N GLN A 330 16.89 -8.08 11.97
CA GLN A 330 16.73 -8.55 10.59
C GLN A 330 18.02 -9.18 10.06
N ARG A 331 19.17 -8.55 10.29
CA ARG A 331 20.48 -9.07 9.93
C ARG A 331 20.76 -10.42 10.61
N ASP A 332 20.53 -10.51 11.93
CA ASP A 332 20.80 -11.73 12.71
C ASP A 332 19.93 -12.91 12.24
N ARG A 333 18.70 -12.64 11.79
CA ARG A 333 17.85 -13.65 11.13
C ARG A 333 18.43 -14.16 9.81
N LEU A 334 19.06 -13.29 9.04
CA LEU A 334 19.67 -13.64 7.75
C LEU A 334 21.04 -14.31 7.92
N HIS A 335 21.77 -14.05 9.01
CA HIS A 335 23.03 -14.73 9.34
C HIS A 335 22.89 -16.26 9.51
N LEU A 336 21.68 -16.72 9.86
CA LEU A 336 21.42 -18.16 9.89
C LEU A 336 21.65 -18.83 8.53
N SER A 337 21.37 -18.11 7.45
CA SER A 337 21.60 -18.60 6.07
C SER A 337 23.09 -18.71 5.74
N GLU A 338 23.90 -17.81 6.28
CA GLU A 338 25.36 -17.86 6.13
C GLU A 338 25.96 -19.00 6.93
N TRP A 339 25.51 -19.19 8.16
CA TRP A 339 25.94 -20.30 9.02
C TRP A 339 25.62 -21.66 8.40
N ILE A 340 24.39 -21.81 7.84
CA ILE A 340 24.00 -23.03 7.11
C ILE A 340 24.91 -23.23 5.89
N GLY A 341 25.27 -22.18 5.17
CA GLY A 341 26.18 -22.22 4.03
C GLY A 341 27.62 -22.64 4.39
N GLN A 342 28.13 -22.13 5.53
CA GLN A 342 29.51 -22.42 6.00
C GLN A 342 29.67 -23.84 6.57
N HIS A 343 28.62 -24.40 7.19
CA HIS A 343 28.64 -25.73 7.80
C HIS A 343 28.21 -26.85 6.86
N ARG A 344 28.02 -26.55 5.58
CA ARG A 344 27.62 -27.47 4.51
C ARG A 344 28.83 -28.15 3.82
N ALA A 345 29.93 -28.27 4.49
CA ALA A 345 31.13 -28.89 3.89
C ALA A 345 30.95 -30.41 3.70
N GLY A 346 30.50 -30.82 2.53
CA GLY A 346 30.71 -32.16 2.00
C GLY A 346 29.61 -33.21 2.22
N ASP A 347 28.57 -32.96 3.00
CA ASP A 347 27.44 -33.87 3.19
C ASP A 347 26.14 -33.30 2.62
N GLU A 348 25.40 -34.14 1.90
CA GLU A 348 24.08 -33.83 1.31
C GLU A 348 22.98 -33.69 2.39
N THR A 349 23.34 -33.44 3.64
CA THR A 349 22.40 -33.38 4.76
C THR A 349 22.32 -31.99 5.37
N CYS A 350 21.13 -31.61 5.80
CA CYS A 350 20.89 -30.33 6.48
C CYS A 350 21.59 -30.30 7.85
N PRO A 351 22.42 -29.29 8.14
CA PRO A 351 23.13 -29.19 9.42
C PRO A 351 22.20 -28.92 10.62
N VAL A 352 20.93 -28.59 10.38
CA VAL A 352 19.96 -28.29 11.45
C VAL A 352 19.06 -29.49 11.79
N CYS A 353 18.59 -30.23 10.78
CA CYS A 353 17.61 -31.31 10.99
C CYS A 353 18.04 -32.67 10.45
N GLY A 354 19.21 -32.78 9.80
CA GLY A 354 19.76 -34.04 9.29
C GLY A 354 19.04 -34.63 8.07
N SER A 355 18.05 -33.97 7.50
CA SER A 355 17.36 -34.42 6.28
C SER A 355 18.19 -34.16 5.02
N GLY A 356 18.12 -35.07 4.03
CA GLY A 356 18.76 -34.86 2.74
C GLY A 356 18.24 -33.61 2.05
N MET A 357 19.13 -32.73 1.62
CA MET A 357 18.78 -31.53 0.87
C MET A 357 19.18 -31.72 -0.59
N GLU A 358 18.21 -31.55 -1.48
CA GLU A 358 18.56 -31.33 -2.89
C GLU A 358 19.29 -29.99 -3.05
N PRO A 359 20.23 -29.88 -4.00
CA PRO A 359 21.03 -28.68 -4.17
C PRO A 359 20.19 -27.49 -4.63
N SER A 360 19.62 -26.75 -3.69
CA SER A 360 18.99 -25.45 -3.94
C SER A 360 19.91 -24.32 -3.52
N ASP A 361 21.11 -24.26 -4.11
CA ASP A 361 22.07 -23.18 -3.87
C ASP A 361 21.51 -21.79 -4.17
N GLN A 362 20.51 -21.71 -5.06
CA GLN A 362 19.88 -20.45 -5.46
C GLN A 362 19.15 -19.72 -4.30
N LYS A 363 18.42 -20.45 -3.45
CA LYS A 363 17.68 -19.80 -2.34
C LYS A 363 18.59 -19.32 -1.21
N LEU A 364 19.66 -20.08 -0.92
CA LEU A 364 20.67 -19.68 0.06
C LEU A 364 21.48 -18.49 -0.45
N ASP A 365 21.80 -18.47 -1.74
CA ASP A 365 22.48 -17.33 -2.38
C ASP A 365 21.60 -16.07 -2.44
N GLU A 366 20.29 -16.21 -2.62
CA GLU A 366 19.35 -15.09 -2.54
C GLU A 366 19.27 -14.50 -1.13
N LEU A 367 19.25 -15.34 -0.10
CA LEU A 367 19.29 -14.90 1.30
C LEU A 367 20.62 -14.23 1.63
N ARG A 368 21.73 -14.76 1.12
CA ARG A 368 23.07 -14.18 1.29
C ARG A 368 23.22 -12.82 0.60
N LYS A 369 22.63 -12.68 -0.61
CA LYS A 369 22.56 -11.37 -1.30
C LYS A 369 21.66 -10.38 -0.56
N SER A 370 20.59 -10.87 0.07
CA SER A 370 19.74 -10.03 0.92
C SER A 370 20.47 -9.61 2.19
N LEU A 371 21.30 -10.48 2.76
CA LEU A 371 22.16 -10.15 3.90
C LEU A 371 23.17 -9.06 3.50
N LEU A 372 23.89 -9.25 2.39
CA LEU A 372 24.87 -8.26 1.90
C LEU A 372 24.24 -6.89 1.61
N ARG A 373 23.04 -6.87 1.03
CA ARG A 373 22.29 -5.60 0.84
C ARG A 373 21.93 -4.96 2.17
N LEU A 374 21.50 -5.75 3.13
CA LEU A 374 21.13 -5.27 4.46
C LEU A 374 22.34 -4.81 5.25
N GLU A 375 23.52 -5.42 5.04
CA GLU A 375 24.81 -4.99 5.58
C GLU A 375 25.28 -3.69 4.92
N GLU A 376 25.06 -3.53 3.62
CA GLU A 376 25.37 -2.30 2.88
C GLU A 376 24.43 -1.16 3.32
N GLU A 377 23.13 -1.42 3.43
CA GLU A 377 22.14 -0.49 3.97
C GLU A 377 22.38 -0.16 5.45
N ALA A 378 22.82 -1.15 6.26
CA ALA A 378 23.17 -0.94 7.67
C ALA A 378 24.52 -0.23 7.84
N GLY A 379 25.44 -0.38 6.90
CA GLY A 379 26.73 0.30 6.89
C GLY A 379 26.63 1.79 6.53
N ASP A 380 25.66 2.12 5.67
CA ASP A 380 25.37 3.53 5.27
C ASP A 380 24.34 4.21 6.19
N THR A 381 23.69 3.47 7.08
CA THR A 381 22.57 3.99 7.86
C THR A 381 23.05 4.50 9.23
N PHE A 382 23.15 5.80 9.31
CA PHE A 382 23.05 6.63 10.50
C PHE A 382 23.52 5.98 11.83
N GLU A 383 24.81 5.77 12.02
CA GLU A 383 25.38 6.05 13.33
C GLU A 383 24.96 7.49 13.67
N VAL A 384 24.32 7.65 14.81
CA VAL A 384 24.02 9.00 15.31
C VAL A 384 25.34 9.79 15.19
N PRO A 385 25.40 10.85 14.38
CA PRO A 385 26.67 11.47 14.07
C PRO A 385 27.40 11.81 15.37
N ALA A 386 28.68 11.50 15.46
CA ALA A 386 29.50 11.83 16.64
C ALA A 386 29.41 13.32 17.02
N ALA A 387 28.96 14.16 16.09
CA ALA A 387 28.59 15.55 16.32
C ALA A 387 27.32 15.69 17.18
N PHE A 388 26.32 14.81 17.01
CA PHE A 388 25.09 14.82 17.80
C PHE A 388 25.34 14.40 19.26
N ASP A 389 26.14 13.34 19.46
CA ASP A 389 26.50 12.90 20.82
C ASP A 389 27.35 13.96 21.53
N ARG A 390 28.27 14.60 20.81
CA ARG A 390 29.02 15.74 21.37
C ARG A 390 28.13 16.91 21.75
N GLU A 391 27.15 17.24 20.91
CA GLU A 391 26.19 18.30 21.21
C GLU A 391 25.29 17.92 22.39
N MET A 392 24.83 16.67 22.46
CA MET A 392 24.04 16.17 23.57
C MET A 392 24.82 16.21 24.91
N GLN A 393 26.10 15.80 24.89
CA GLN A 393 26.99 15.90 26.07
C GLN A 393 27.20 17.36 26.48
N ARG A 394 27.31 18.28 25.51
CA ARG A 394 27.41 19.71 25.77
C ARG A 394 26.15 20.25 26.43
N VAL A 395 24.97 19.94 25.86
CA VAL A 395 23.68 20.34 26.46
C VAL A 395 23.52 19.76 27.86
N GLN A 396 23.95 18.53 28.08
CA GLN A 396 23.91 17.87 29.40
C GLN A 396 24.85 18.53 30.40
N ALA A 397 26.03 18.93 29.98
CA ALA A 397 26.96 19.72 30.79
C ALA A 397 26.36 21.10 31.13
N ASP A 398 25.76 21.78 30.15
CA ASP A 398 25.10 23.07 30.32
C ASP A 398 23.92 22.98 31.31
N VAL A 399 23.13 21.90 31.26
CA VAL A 399 22.05 21.61 32.23
C VAL A 399 22.62 21.46 33.63
N THR A 400 23.73 20.73 33.77
CA THR A 400 24.37 20.51 35.09
C THR A 400 24.91 21.83 35.65
N GLU A 401 25.67 22.56 34.82
CA GLU A 401 26.24 23.86 35.22
C GLU A 401 25.17 24.88 35.59
N THR A 402 24.10 24.97 34.78
CA THR A 402 22.99 25.92 35.04
C THR A 402 22.21 25.52 36.31
N SER A 403 22.07 24.19 36.57
CA SER A 403 21.45 23.68 37.79
C SER A 403 22.28 24.00 39.05
N GLU A 404 23.61 23.90 38.93
CA GLU A 404 24.51 24.27 40.04
C GLU A 404 24.49 25.78 40.30
N LYS A 405 24.48 26.61 39.26
CA LYS A 405 24.30 28.06 39.38
C LYS A 405 22.98 28.40 40.08
N LEU A 406 21.89 27.76 39.72
CA LEU A 406 20.60 27.95 40.37
C LEU A 406 20.64 27.58 41.84
N LYS A 407 21.26 26.45 42.21
CA LYS A 407 21.44 26.05 43.63
C LYS A 407 22.30 27.05 44.39
N ALA A 408 23.38 27.55 43.82
CA ALA A 408 24.23 28.55 44.48
C ALA A 408 23.48 29.85 44.75
N ILE A 409 22.66 30.33 43.80
CA ILE A 409 21.80 31.52 43.99
C ILE A 409 20.79 31.28 45.11
N GLN A 410 20.14 30.10 45.17
CA GLN A 410 19.16 29.76 46.21
C GLN A 410 19.80 29.68 47.59
N ILE A 411 20.99 29.11 47.73
CA ILE A 411 21.73 29.03 48.99
C ILE A 411 22.11 30.44 49.46
N ARG A 412 22.61 31.29 48.56
CA ARG A 412 22.98 32.67 48.91
C ARG A 412 21.77 33.50 49.29
N LYS A 413 20.64 33.34 48.62
CA LYS A 413 19.35 33.94 48.94
C LYS A 413 18.85 33.50 50.31
N GLY A 414 18.93 32.21 50.65
CA GLY A 414 18.57 31.67 51.97
C GLY A 414 19.43 32.24 53.12
N ALA A 415 20.74 32.37 52.89
CA ALA A 415 21.67 32.92 53.89
C ALA A 415 21.44 34.43 54.16
N LEU A 416 21.08 35.19 53.12
CA LEU A 416 20.72 36.61 53.25
C LEU A 416 19.39 36.82 53.95
N SER A 417 18.42 35.97 53.73
CA SER A 417 17.09 36.00 54.37
C SER A 417 17.15 35.75 55.86
N GLN A 418 18.07 34.90 56.36
CA GLN A 418 18.26 34.60 57.78
C GLN A 418 18.83 35.79 58.59
N ARG A 419 19.53 36.72 57.94
CA ARG A 419 20.15 37.87 58.64
C ARG A 419 19.24 39.06 58.91
N SER A 420 17.99 39.03 58.42
CA SER A 420 17.07 40.22 58.53
C SER A 420 15.73 39.86 59.14
N GLN A 421 15.71 39.35 60.36
CA GLN A 421 14.47 38.90 61.05
C GLN A 421 13.59 40.03 61.54
N GLU A 422 14.08 41.26 61.76
CA GLU A 422 13.28 42.40 62.27
C GLU A 422 12.69 43.30 61.17
N ALA A 423 13.28 43.33 59.98
CA ALA A 423 12.71 43.99 58.78
C ALA A 423 11.65 43.13 58.06
N SER A 424 11.51 41.85 58.47
CA SER A 424 10.81 40.82 57.73
C SER A 424 9.27 40.94 57.77
N THR A 425 8.67 41.46 58.77
CA THR A 425 7.19 41.47 58.89
C THR A 425 6.52 42.51 57.98
N ARG A 426 7.05 43.69 57.88
CA ARG A 426 6.55 44.72 56.96
C ARG A 426 6.94 44.39 55.51
N GLN A 427 8.12 43.88 55.33
CA GLN A 427 8.63 43.48 54.02
C GLN A 427 7.96 42.20 53.48
N TYR A 428 7.57 41.29 54.35
CA TYR A 428 6.81 40.10 54.00
C TYR A 428 5.45 40.49 53.39
N GLN A 429 4.77 41.44 53.99
CA GLN A 429 3.49 41.94 53.44
C GLN A 429 3.68 42.63 52.10
N THR A 430 4.69 43.49 51.94
CA THR A 430 4.98 44.13 50.66
C THR A 430 5.37 43.10 49.58
N LYS A 431 6.21 42.11 49.90
CA LYS A 431 6.58 41.02 48.98
C LYS A 431 5.40 40.12 48.65
N MET A 432 4.49 39.87 49.55
CA MET A 432 3.27 39.12 49.27
C MET A 432 2.38 39.87 48.28
N VAL A 433 2.26 41.17 48.43
CA VAL A 433 1.52 42.05 47.51
C VAL A 433 2.21 42.09 46.13
N GLU A 434 3.52 42.32 46.06
CA GLU A 434 4.29 42.34 44.82
C GLU A 434 4.21 40.98 44.07
N ARG A 435 4.35 39.88 44.81
CA ARG A 435 4.24 38.53 44.26
C ARG A 435 2.82 38.23 43.77
N PHE A 436 1.83 38.71 44.47
CA PHE A 436 0.43 38.61 44.08
C PHE A 436 0.18 39.39 42.78
N ILE A 437 0.64 40.64 42.70
CA ILE A 437 0.50 41.50 41.50
C ILE A 437 1.17 40.86 40.28
N GLY A 438 2.42 40.40 40.42
CA GLY A 438 3.12 39.76 39.29
C GLY A 438 2.43 38.49 38.81
N LYS A 439 1.84 37.69 39.71
CA LYS A 439 0.99 36.54 39.34
C LYS A 439 -0.30 36.98 38.66
N LEU A 440 -0.91 38.07 39.15
CA LEU A 440 -2.13 38.63 38.61
C LEU A 440 -1.96 39.21 37.22
N GLU A 441 -0.88 39.97 36.99
CA GLU A 441 -0.52 40.47 35.64
C GLU A 441 -0.36 39.37 34.64
N ASN A 442 0.36 38.31 35.00
CA ASN A 442 0.58 37.16 34.13
C ASN A 442 -0.73 36.43 33.81
N ALA A 443 -1.59 36.32 34.81
CA ALA A 443 -2.89 35.69 34.67
C ALA A 443 -3.86 36.52 33.80
N LEU A 444 -3.87 37.85 33.93
CA LEU A 444 -4.66 38.77 33.11
C LEU A 444 -4.15 38.82 31.64
N LEU A 445 -2.82 38.77 31.42
CA LEU A 445 -2.22 38.67 30.09
C LEU A 445 -2.63 37.37 29.38
N LEU A 446 -2.67 36.25 30.14
CA LEU A 446 -3.12 34.96 29.60
C LEU A 446 -4.59 35.02 29.18
N HIS A 447 -5.45 35.64 30.02
CA HIS A 447 -6.87 35.82 29.75
C HIS A 447 -7.13 36.70 28.52
N ARG A 448 -6.38 37.78 28.32
CA ARG A 448 -6.50 38.62 27.10
C ARG A 448 -6.20 37.85 25.83
N ARG A 449 -5.23 36.92 25.89
CA ARG A 449 -4.92 36.01 24.76
C ARG A 449 -6.01 34.96 24.55
N LEU A 450 -6.69 34.51 25.58
CA LEU A 450 -7.82 33.57 25.53
C LEU A 450 -9.10 34.20 24.98
N GLY A 451 -9.27 35.53 25.10
CA GLY A 451 -10.44 36.27 24.61
C GLY A 451 -10.56 36.33 23.08
N GLU A 452 -9.54 35.90 22.33
CA GLU A 452 -9.55 35.78 20.85
C GLU A 452 -10.17 34.45 20.35
N ASP A 453 -10.71 33.61 21.25
CA ASP A 453 -11.18 32.24 20.98
C ASP A 453 -12.45 32.11 20.15
N GLY A 454 -13.15 33.17 19.83
CA GLY A 454 -14.31 33.16 18.90
C GLY A 454 -13.96 32.63 17.51
N GLY A 455 -12.69 32.75 17.09
CA GLY A 455 -12.19 32.25 15.84
C GLY A 455 -12.05 30.72 15.80
N LEU A 456 -11.47 30.13 16.84
CA LEU A 456 -11.18 28.68 16.91
C LEU A 456 -12.47 27.84 16.96
N ARG A 457 -13.49 28.31 17.69
CA ARG A 457 -14.80 27.64 17.75
C ARG A 457 -15.50 27.68 16.38
N ALA A 458 -15.44 28.82 15.71
CA ALA A 458 -15.98 28.96 14.36
C ALA A 458 -15.23 28.06 13.35
N GLU A 459 -13.91 27.93 13.47
CA GLU A 459 -13.11 27.00 12.63
C GLU A 459 -13.53 25.56 12.85
N VAL A 460 -13.70 25.12 14.12
CA VAL A 460 -14.16 23.77 14.46
C VAL A 460 -15.55 23.49 13.89
N ASP A 461 -16.48 24.43 14.02
CA ASP A 461 -17.84 24.29 13.50
C ASP A 461 -17.85 24.24 11.97
N GLN A 462 -17.06 25.06 11.29
CA GLN A 462 -16.90 25.00 9.83
C GLN A 462 -16.30 23.67 9.37
N LEU A 463 -15.29 23.14 10.06
CA LEU A 463 -14.70 21.85 9.75
C LEU A 463 -15.70 20.71 9.96
N LYS A 464 -16.53 20.78 11.02
CA LYS A 464 -17.63 19.82 11.25
C LYS A 464 -18.63 19.83 10.11
N GLU A 465 -19.08 21.02 9.70
CA GLU A 465 -20.03 21.17 8.58
C GLU A 465 -19.45 20.60 7.27
N LYS A 466 -18.19 20.90 6.95
CA LYS A 466 -17.51 20.34 5.77
C LYS A 466 -17.39 18.81 5.84
N CYS A 467 -17.00 18.26 7.01
CA CYS A 467 -16.95 16.82 7.20
C CYS A 467 -18.32 16.16 7.05
N GLN A 468 -19.37 16.79 7.61
CA GLN A 468 -20.74 16.27 7.49
C GLN A 468 -21.24 16.32 6.06
N ALA A 469 -21.08 17.44 5.35
CA ALA A 469 -21.50 17.59 3.96
C ALA A 469 -20.81 16.55 3.07
N LEU A 470 -19.49 16.38 3.21
CA LEU A 470 -18.72 15.43 2.41
C LEU A 470 -19.07 13.97 2.77
N ASN A 471 -19.35 13.68 4.04
CA ASN A 471 -19.79 12.36 4.48
C ASN A 471 -21.20 12.02 3.96
N GLU A 472 -22.12 12.98 3.92
CA GLU A 472 -23.44 12.79 3.31
C GLU A 472 -23.36 12.57 1.81
N GLU A 473 -22.48 13.30 1.11
CA GLU A 473 -22.23 13.10 -0.31
C GLU A 473 -21.68 11.70 -0.59
N LEU A 474 -20.70 11.25 0.22
CA LEU A 474 -20.16 9.88 0.15
C LEU A 474 -21.20 8.82 0.47
N ARG A 475 -22.11 9.07 1.42
CA ARG A 475 -23.23 8.17 1.73
C ARG A 475 -24.26 8.08 0.61
N ARG A 476 -24.56 9.18 -0.09
CA ARG A 476 -25.45 9.18 -1.26
C ARG A 476 -24.88 8.34 -2.40
N GLU A 477 -23.57 8.32 -2.53
CA GLU A 477 -22.85 7.50 -3.51
C GLU A 477 -22.73 6.00 -3.13
N ASN A 478 -23.34 5.56 -2.08
CA ASN A 478 -23.42 4.23 -1.47
C ASN A 478 -22.57 3.15 -2.16
N LEU A 479 -21.31 3.02 -1.74
CA LEU A 479 -20.31 2.09 -2.28
C LEU A 479 -20.83 0.65 -2.34
N GLU A 480 -21.51 0.22 -1.28
CA GLU A 480 -22.03 -1.14 -1.21
C GLU A 480 -23.14 -1.41 -2.22
N ASP A 481 -23.98 -0.41 -2.51
CA ASP A 481 -25.00 -0.56 -3.55
C ASP A 481 -24.39 -0.57 -4.96
N ARG A 482 -23.32 0.19 -5.18
CA ARG A 482 -22.57 0.16 -6.45
C ARG A 482 -21.86 -1.19 -6.63
N LYS A 483 -21.20 -1.70 -5.59
CA LYS A 483 -20.58 -3.03 -5.57
C LYS A 483 -21.63 -4.12 -5.86
N ARG A 484 -22.75 -4.10 -5.14
CA ARG A 484 -23.86 -5.05 -5.36
C ARG A 484 -24.46 -4.97 -6.76
N ARG A 485 -24.57 -3.74 -7.32
CA ARG A 485 -25.07 -3.56 -8.70
C ARG A 485 -24.09 -4.13 -9.72
N ALA A 486 -22.80 -3.86 -9.55
CA ALA A 486 -21.74 -4.41 -10.40
C ALA A 486 -21.73 -5.94 -10.37
N LEU A 487 -21.77 -6.52 -9.17
CA LEU A 487 -21.81 -7.98 -9.00
C LEU A 487 -23.06 -8.61 -9.60
N ARG A 488 -24.24 -7.96 -9.44
CA ARG A 488 -25.47 -8.46 -10.10
C ARG A 488 -25.32 -8.52 -11.62
N LEU A 489 -24.64 -7.57 -12.25
CA LEU A 489 -24.40 -7.59 -13.69
C LEU A 489 -23.41 -8.70 -14.08
N VAL A 490 -22.34 -8.87 -13.32
CA VAL A 490 -21.37 -9.97 -13.54
C VAL A 490 -22.07 -11.32 -13.38
N ASN A 491 -22.83 -11.51 -12.30
CA ASN A 491 -23.57 -12.74 -12.03
C ASN A 491 -24.62 -13.04 -13.10
N ALA A 492 -25.34 -12.00 -13.57
CA ALA A 492 -26.29 -12.13 -14.67
C ALA A 492 -25.60 -12.51 -15.99
N ASN A 493 -24.41 -11.99 -16.26
CA ASN A 493 -23.62 -12.40 -17.41
C ASN A 493 -23.17 -13.86 -17.27
N ALA A 494 -22.65 -14.26 -16.10
CA ALA A 494 -22.24 -15.64 -15.83
C ALA A 494 -23.41 -16.61 -15.99
N GLY A 495 -24.58 -16.28 -15.39
CA GLY A 495 -25.78 -17.11 -15.51
C GLY A 495 -26.29 -17.29 -16.94
N ARG A 496 -26.03 -16.33 -17.85
CA ARG A 496 -26.32 -16.48 -19.28
C ARG A 496 -25.33 -17.39 -20.00
N LEU A 497 -24.09 -17.46 -19.52
CA LEU A 497 -23.04 -18.27 -20.13
C LEU A 497 -23.05 -19.71 -19.64
N MET A 498 -23.47 -19.98 -18.41
CA MET A 498 -23.49 -21.33 -17.85
C MET A 498 -24.26 -22.34 -18.69
N PRO A 499 -25.49 -22.07 -19.21
CA PRO A 499 -26.21 -23.01 -20.09
C PRO A 499 -25.53 -23.32 -21.42
N LEU A 500 -24.54 -22.51 -21.83
CA LEU A 500 -23.76 -22.72 -23.05
C LEU A 500 -22.53 -23.62 -22.82
N LEU A 501 -22.22 -23.94 -21.56
CA LEU A 501 -21.08 -24.74 -21.15
C LEU A 501 -21.51 -26.13 -20.69
N ASP A 502 -20.53 -27.00 -20.47
CA ASP A 502 -20.77 -28.36 -20.01
C ASP A 502 -20.71 -28.43 -18.48
N SER A 503 -21.82 -28.07 -17.82
CA SER A 503 -21.97 -28.08 -16.38
C SER A 503 -23.12 -28.96 -15.95
N GLU A 504 -23.00 -29.63 -14.79
CA GLU A 504 -24.08 -30.46 -14.20
C GLU A 504 -25.29 -29.65 -13.77
N ARG A 505 -25.08 -28.36 -13.46
CA ARG A 505 -26.11 -27.44 -12.94
C ARG A 505 -26.12 -26.12 -13.71
N PRO A 506 -26.45 -26.15 -15.01
CA PRO A 506 -26.32 -24.96 -15.85
C PRO A 506 -27.32 -23.85 -15.51
N GLU A 507 -28.48 -24.21 -14.92
CA GLU A 507 -29.57 -23.27 -14.58
C GLU A 507 -29.46 -22.71 -13.15
N ASP A 508 -28.59 -23.29 -12.31
CA ASP A 508 -28.42 -22.81 -10.93
C ASP A 508 -27.78 -21.42 -10.89
N PRO A 509 -28.32 -20.50 -10.08
CA PRO A 509 -27.76 -19.15 -9.97
C PRO A 509 -26.31 -19.16 -9.50
N VAL A 510 -25.44 -18.53 -10.29
CA VAL A 510 -24.02 -18.38 -10.03
C VAL A 510 -23.73 -16.99 -9.51
N SER A 511 -22.99 -16.87 -8.43
CA SER A 511 -22.56 -15.59 -7.86
C SER A 511 -21.07 -15.58 -7.59
N LEU A 512 -20.43 -14.49 -7.98
CA LEU A 512 -19.04 -14.18 -7.66
C LEU A 512 -18.96 -13.60 -6.24
N GLU A 513 -18.23 -14.27 -5.36
CA GLU A 513 -17.97 -13.83 -4.00
C GLU A 513 -16.59 -13.16 -3.94
N ILE A 514 -16.58 -11.83 -3.70
CA ILE A 514 -15.32 -11.06 -3.71
C ILE A 514 -14.54 -11.27 -2.40
N ASP A 515 -15.24 -11.44 -1.29
CA ASP A 515 -14.58 -11.54 0.01
C ASP A 515 -13.76 -12.82 0.14
N ASP A 516 -14.15 -13.87 -0.57
CA ASP A 516 -13.43 -15.15 -0.63
C ASP A 516 -12.72 -15.39 -1.97
N LEU A 517 -12.92 -14.51 -2.97
CA LEU A 517 -12.43 -14.62 -4.35
C LEU A 517 -12.79 -15.98 -4.97
N THR A 518 -14.03 -16.41 -4.79
CA THR A 518 -14.55 -17.70 -5.25
C THR A 518 -15.93 -17.55 -5.88
N VAL A 519 -16.51 -18.67 -6.31
CA VAL A 519 -17.85 -18.74 -6.86
C VAL A 519 -18.75 -19.45 -5.85
N LYS A 520 -19.97 -18.95 -5.69
CA LYS A 520 -21.09 -19.62 -5.02
C LYS A 520 -22.16 -20.00 -6.04
N VAL A 521 -22.68 -21.18 -5.90
CA VAL A 521 -23.80 -21.69 -6.70
C VAL A 521 -24.96 -21.99 -5.76
N THR A 522 -26.14 -21.42 -6.06
CA THR A 522 -27.31 -21.60 -5.22
C THR A 522 -28.18 -22.70 -5.81
N GLY A 523 -28.22 -23.87 -5.15
CA GLY A 523 -29.04 -24.98 -5.57
C GLY A 523 -30.54 -24.80 -5.33
N SER A 524 -31.35 -25.67 -5.87
CA SER A 524 -32.81 -25.64 -5.77
C SER A 524 -33.36 -25.66 -4.33
N THR A 525 -32.56 -26.11 -3.37
CA THR A 525 -32.88 -26.13 -1.92
C THR A 525 -32.44 -24.87 -1.19
N ASN A 526 -32.07 -23.81 -1.89
CA ASN A 526 -31.41 -22.60 -1.34
C ASN A 526 -30.10 -22.87 -0.60
N ARG A 527 -29.49 -24.03 -0.81
CA ARG A 527 -28.13 -24.30 -0.33
C ARG A 527 -27.14 -23.56 -1.22
N GLU A 528 -26.23 -22.85 -0.60
CA GLU A 528 -25.09 -22.22 -1.26
C GLU A 528 -23.91 -23.19 -1.21
N ASP A 529 -23.42 -23.59 -2.38
CA ASP A 529 -22.26 -24.47 -2.53
C ASP A 529 -21.10 -23.63 -3.07
N TYR A 530 -19.94 -23.69 -2.43
CA TYR A 530 -18.71 -23.03 -2.92
C TYR A 530 -18.06 -23.84 -4.04
N LEU A 531 -17.27 -23.18 -4.88
CA LEU A 531 -16.56 -23.82 -6.00
C LEU A 531 -15.78 -25.07 -5.57
N SER A 532 -15.15 -25.05 -4.39
CA SER A 532 -14.40 -26.19 -3.83
C SER A 532 -15.30 -27.35 -3.39
N GLU A 533 -16.59 -27.11 -3.15
CA GLU A 533 -17.57 -28.14 -2.75
C GLU A 533 -18.26 -28.76 -3.96
N ILE A 534 -18.15 -28.14 -5.13
CA ILE A 534 -18.70 -28.64 -6.39
C ILE A 534 -17.69 -29.64 -6.99
N GLY A 535 -18.11 -30.88 -7.19
CA GLY A 535 -17.28 -31.91 -7.80
C GLY A 535 -17.09 -31.73 -9.30
N SER A 536 -16.17 -32.51 -9.89
CA SER A 536 -15.87 -32.60 -11.32
C SER A 536 -15.04 -31.45 -11.92
N GLY A 537 -14.01 -31.82 -12.67
CA GLY A 537 -13.16 -30.86 -13.39
C GLY A 537 -13.90 -30.07 -14.47
N SER A 538 -14.90 -30.68 -15.13
CA SER A 538 -15.75 -30.02 -16.12
C SER A 538 -16.58 -28.89 -15.51
N ASN A 539 -17.13 -29.12 -14.31
CA ASN A 539 -17.84 -28.08 -13.58
C ASN A 539 -16.89 -26.90 -13.22
N TRP A 540 -15.73 -27.19 -12.62
CA TRP A 540 -14.77 -26.12 -12.28
C TRP A 540 -14.36 -25.32 -13.51
N LEU A 541 -14.05 -25.99 -14.61
CA LEU A 541 -13.73 -25.32 -15.88
C LEU A 541 -14.88 -24.41 -16.33
N SER A 542 -16.11 -24.92 -16.33
CA SER A 542 -17.30 -24.18 -16.77
C SER A 542 -17.48 -22.90 -15.95
N TYR A 543 -17.35 -22.96 -14.62
CA TYR A 543 -17.42 -21.79 -13.76
C TYR A 543 -16.26 -20.80 -13.99
N HIS A 544 -15.02 -21.29 -14.16
CA HIS A 544 -13.87 -20.44 -14.49
C HIS A 544 -14.05 -19.69 -15.80
N VAL A 545 -14.47 -20.40 -16.84
CA VAL A 545 -14.72 -19.82 -18.18
C VAL A 545 -15.87 -18.81 -18.10
N ALA A 546 -17.00 -19.20 -17.49
CA ALA A 546 -18.17 -18.33 -17.36
C ALA A 546 -17.85 -17.04 -16.60
N ILE A 547 -17.20 -17.13 -15.45
CA ILE A 547 -16.86 -15.95 -14.62
C ILE A 547 -15.81 -15.07 -15.32
N SER A 548 -14.77 -15.67 -15.91
CA SER A 548 -13.74 -14.90 -16.63
C SER A 548 -14.34 -14.12 -17.80
N LEU A 549 -15.19 -14.75 -18.60
CA LEU A 549 -15.87 -14.10 -19.72
C LEU A 549 -16.91 -13.08 -19.25
N ALA A 550 -17.69 -13.40 -18.20
CA ALA A 550 -18.67 -12.49 -17.61
C ALA A 550 -18.02 -11.22 -17.06
N LEU A 551 -16.86 -11.34 -16.42
CA LEU A 551 -16.06 -10.19 -15.97
C LEU A 551 -15.57 -9.37 -17.15
N GLN A 552 -15.06 -10.00 -18.22
CA GLN A 552 -14.64 -9.28 -19.43
C GLN A 552 -15.80 -8.54 -20.07
N GLN A 553 -16.97 -9.16 -20.22
CA GLN A 553 -18.19 -8.50 -20.71
C GLN A 553 -18.57 -7.28 -19.83
N TYR A 554 -18.49 -7.47 -18.51
CA TYR A 554 -18.78 -6.40 -17.58
C TYR A 554 -17.77 -5.24 -17.71
N PHE A 555 -16.46 -5.52 -17.75
CA PHE A 555 -15.42 -4.51 -17.93
C PHE A 555 -15.58 -3.72 -19.24
N LEU A 556 -15.99 -4.38 -20.30
CA LEU A 556 -16.28 -3.73 -21.58
C LEU A 556 -17.55 -2.83 -21.55
N SER A 557 -18.46 -3.06 -20.61
CA SER A 557 -19.65 -2.24 -20.40
C SER A 557 -19.37 -0.95 -19.60
N LEU A 558 -18.24 -0.89 -18.89
CA LEU A 558 -17.83 0.30 -18.15
C LEU A 558 -17.31 1.38 -19.11
N ALA A 559 -17.67 2.64 -18.84
CA ALA A 559 -17.15 3.79 -19.60
C ALA A 559 -15.61 3.86 -19.55
N HIS A 560 -15.05 3.55 -18.38
CA HIS A 560 -13.61 3.45 -18.16
C HIS A 560 -13.31 2.19 -17.34
N SER A 561 -12.71 1.20 -17.96
CA SER A 561 -12.20 0.01 -17.27
C SER A 561 -10.67 0.00 -17.32
N PRO A 562 -9.98 -0.21 -16.20
CA PRO A 562 -8.54 -0.36 -16.18
C PRO A 562 -8.09 -1.71 -16.78
N VAL A 563 -8.96 -2.72 -16.82
CA VAL A 563 -8.62 -4.09 -17.21
C VAL A 563 -8.33 -4.16 -18.71
N PRO A 564 -7.22 -4.80 -19.11
CA PRO A 564 -6.87 -5.02 -20.53
C PRO A 564 -7.94 -5.82 -21.27
N GLY A 565 -8.18 -5.49 -22.54
CA GLY A 565 -9.15 -6.15 -23.42
C GLY A 565 -8.63 -7.46 -24.04
N PHE A 566 -7.93 -8.29 -23.26
CA PHE A 566 -7.54 -9.64 -23.67
C PHE A 566 -7.71 -10.65 -22.54
N LEU A 567 -7.85 -11.92 -22.88
CA LEU A 567 -7.90 -13.05 -21.96
C LEU A 567 -7.09 -14.22 -22.55
N ILE A 568 -6.29 -14.90 -21.73
CA ILE A 568 -5.53 -16.08 -22.14
C ILE A 568 -5.93 -17.28 -21.29
N LEU A 569 -6.36 -18.34 -21.96
CA LEU A 569 -6.75 -19.62 -21.35
C LEU A 569 -5.72 -20.68 -21.74
N ASP A 570 -5.11 -21.34 -20.77
CA ASP A 570 -4.15 -22.41 -21.01
C ASP A 570 -4.77 -23.77 -20.70
N GLN A 571 -4.94 -24.57 -21.72
CA GLN A 571 -5.48 -25.93 -21.71
C GLN A 571 -6.90 -26.05 -21.08
N PRO A 572 -7.87 -25.26 -21.54
CA PRO A 572 -9.24 -25.40 -21.04
C PRO A 572 -9.86 -26.77 -21.34
N SER A 573 -9.37 -27.50 -22.34
CA SER A 573 -9.86 -28.85 -22.65
C SER A 573 -9.29 -29.96 -21.77
N GLN A 574 -8.27 -29.67 -20.93
CA GLN A 574 -7.52 -30.71 -20.20
C GLN A 574 -8.38 -31.61 -19.31
N VAL A 575 -9.52 -31.13 -18.82
CA VAL A 575 -10.42 -31.90 -17.97
C VAL A 575 -11.17 -33.00 -18.71
N TYR A 576 -11.26 -32.89 -20.01
CA TYR A 576 -11.91 -33.85 -20.91
C TYR A 576 -10.93 -34.86 -21.53
N PHE A 577 -9.60 -34.63 -21.40
CA PHE A 577 -8.62 -35.60 -21.87
C PHE A 577 -8.31 -36.62 -20.79
N PRO A 578 -8.44 -37.94 -21.05
CA PRO A 578 -8.09 -38.94 -20.06
C PRO A 578 -6.62 -38.83 -19.68
N LYS A 579 -6.35 -38.78 -18.37
CA LYS A 579 -4.99 -38.93 -17.82
C LYS A 579 -4.43 -40.24 -18.37
N LYS A 580 -3.29 -40.19 -19.09
CA LYS A 580 -2.59 -41.29 -19.76
C LYS A 580 -2.97 -42.67 -19.24
N LEU A 581 -3.60 -43.47 -20.06
CA LEU A 581 -3.61 -44.93 -19.88
C LEU A 581 -2.12 -45.35 -19.80
N VAL A 582 -1.78 -46.13 -18.79
CA VAL A 582 -0.46 -46.77 -18.66
C VAL A 582 -0.24 -47.57 -19.90
N VAL A 583 0.63 -47.08 -20.82
CA VAL A 583 1.03 -47.79 -22.02
C VAL A 583 1.75 -49.03 -21.54
N ARG A 584 1.23 -50.23 -21.78
CA ARG A 584 1.95 -51.46 -21.59
C ARG A 584 3.09 -51.52 -22.61
N GLU A 585 4.26 -51.96 -22.16
CA GLU A 585 5.42 -52.13 -23.03
C GLU A 585 5.04 -52.94 -24.29
N GLY A 586 5.10 -52.30 -25.46
CA GLY A 586 4.83 -52.96 -26.77
C GLY A 586 3.68 -52.37 -27.59
N GLU A 587 2.86 -51.45 -27.04
CA GLU A 587 1.80 -50.77 -27.80
C GLU A 587 2.30 -49.42 -28.31
N THR A 588 2.14 -49.15 -29.60
CA THR A 588 2.22 -47.80 -30.17
C THR A 588 1.17 -46.94 -29.46
N PRO A 589 1.49 -45.73 -28.99
CA PRO A 589 0.50 -44.89 -28.37
C PRO A 589 -0.54 -44.49 -29.41
N ASP A 590 -1.69 -45.16 -29.43
CA ASP A 590 -2.86 -44.60 -30.08
C ASP A 590 -3.12 -43.23 -29.47
N GLU A 591 -3.29 -42.20 -30.29
CA GLU A 591 -3.76 -40.90 -29.86
C GLU A 591 -5.06 -41.13 -29.04
N PRO A 592 -5.20 -40.57 -27.85
CA PRO A 592 -6.39 -40.80 -27.07
C PRO A 592 -7.59 -40.32 -27.88
N GLN A 593 -8.41 -41.27 -28.34
CA GLN A 593 -9.65 -40.97 -29.01
C GLN A 593 -10.57 -40.33 -27.98
N LEU A 594 -10.87 -39.03 -28.18
CA LEU A 594 -11.88 -38.32 -27.46
C LEU A 594 -13.24 -39.02 -27.70
N ARG A 595 -14.03 -39.22 -26.67
CA ARG A 595 -15.40 -39.63 -26.83
C ARG A 595 -16.19 -38.50 -27.49
N ASP A 596 -17.21 -38.82 -28.27
CA ASP A 596 -18.04 -37.82 -28.96
C ASP A 596 -18.61 -36.79 -27.98
N GLU A 597 -18.96 -37.22 -26.74
CA GLU A 597 -19.41 -36.34 -25.65
C GLU A 597 -18.36 -35.36 -25.19
N ASP A 598 -17.10 -35.77 -25.03
CA ASP A 598 -15.97 -34.91 -24.64
C ASP A 598 -15.63 -33.89 -25.74
N ILE A 599 -15.75 -34.30 -27.02
CA ILE A 599 -15.59 -33.41 -28.18
C ILE A 599 -16.63 -32.30 -28.15
N GLU A 600 -17.88 -32.68 -27.89
CA GLU A 600 -18.97 -31.70 -27.84
C GLU A 600 -18.84 -30.75 -26.64
N ALA A 601 -18.40 -31.25 -25.49
CA ALA A 601 -18.11 -30.42 -24.32
C ALA A 601 -17.00 -29.39 -24.59
N VAL A 602 -15.90 -29.81 -25.22
CA VAL A 602 -14.82 -28.89 -25.64
C VAL A 602 -15.35 -27.89 -26.66
N ARG A 603 -16.16 -28.32 -27.64
CA ARG A 603 -16.76 -27.43 -28.64
C ARG A 603 -17.64 -26.37 -28.01
N LYS A 604 -18.43 -26.71 -26.96
CA LYS A 604 -19.23 -25.76 -26.19
C LYS A 604 -18.35 -24.66 -25.59
N VAL A 605 -17.18 -25.02 -25.03
CA VAL A 605 -16.24 -24.03 -24.47
C VAL A 605 -15.78 -23.04 -25.54
N PHE A 606 -15.31 -23.54 -26.70
CA PHE A 606 -14.85 -22.67 -27.79
C PHE A 606 -15.97 -21.83 -28.39
N THR A 607 -17.16 -22.39 -28.54
CA THR A 607 -18.34 -21.68 -29.05
C THR A 607 -18.76 -20.55 -28.09
N THR A 608 -18.74 -20.81 -26.78
CA THR A 608 -19.07 -19.81 -25.78
C THR A 608 -18.05 -18.67 -25.77
N ILE A 609 -16.75 -18.97 -25.87
CA ILE A 609 -15.68 -17.97 -25.99
C ILE A 609 -15.88 -17.12 -27.25
N ALA A 610 -16.12 -17.77 -28.40
CA ALA A 610 -16.33 -17.09 -29.68
C ALA A 610 -17.57 -16.18 -29.67
N HIS A 611 -18.66 -16.64 -29.06
CA HIS A 611 -19.89 -15.84 -28.88
C HIS A 611 -19.64 -14.57 -28.07
N VAL A 612 -18.89 -14.65 -26.98
CA VAL A 612 -18.55 -13.49 -26.15
C VAL A 612 -17.63 -12.52 -26.91
N VAL A 613 -16.61 -13.04 -27.63
CA VAL A 613 -15.70 -12.22 -28.45
C VAL A 613 -16.44 -11.51 -29.58
N GLU A 614 -17.39 -12.18 -30.24
CA GLU A 614 -18.24 -11.59 -31.26
C GLU A 614 -19.07 -10.42 -30.68
N SER A 615 -19.71 -10.66 -29.53
CA SER A 615 -20.52 -9.64 -28.85
C SER A 615 -19.70 -8.42 -28.41
N ALA A 616 -18.39 -8.60 -28.20
CA ALA A 616 -17.45 -7.53 -27.81
C ALA A 616 -17.05 -6.61 -28.98
N GLN A 617 -17.41 -6.92 -30.22
CA GLN A 617 -17.20 -6.07 -31.41
C GLN A 617 -15.74 -5.61 -31.55
N GLY A 618 -14.78 -6.55 -31.48
CA GLY A 618 -13.35 -6.27 -31.63
C GLY A 618 -12.65 -5.74 -30.36
N ARG A 619 -13.38 -5.47 -29.28
CA ARG A 619 -12.78 -4.93 -28.03
C ARG A 619 -12.22 -5.99 -27.09
N LEU A 620 -12.52 -7.27 -27.32
CA LEU A 620 -11.99 -8.41 -26.57
C LEU A 620 -11.23 -9.33 -27.50
N GLN A 621 -10.04 -9.71 -27.10
CA GLN A 621 -9.22 -10.76 -27.72
C GLN A 621 -9.14 -11.94 -26.75
N VAL A 622 -9.29 -13.17 -27.24
CA VAL A 622 -9.04 -14.36 -26.44
C VAL A 622 -7.98 -15.22 -27.12
N ILE A 623 -6.96 -15.60 -26.37
CA ILE A 623 -5.91 -16.52 -26.82
C ILE A 623 -6.11 -17.85 -26.07
N VAL A 624 -6.29 -18.93 -26.81
CA VAL A 624 -6.46 -20.27 -26.24
C VAL A 624 -5.24 -21.12 -26.61
N LEU A 625 -4.58 -21.64 -25.59
CA LEU A 625 -3.45 -22.57 -25.73
C LEU A 625 -3.99 -23.97 -25.41
N ASP A 626 -4.09 -24.86 -26.38
CA ASP A 626 -4.81 -26.13 -26.15
C ASP A 626 -4.12 -27.34 -26.81
N HIS A 627 -4.59 -28.52 -26.46
CA HIS A 627 -4.28 -29.80 -27.10
C HIS A 627 -5.41 -30.27 -28.01
N ALA A 628 -6.60 -29.64 -27.93
CA ALA A 628 -7.75 -30.00 -28.76
C ALA A 628 -7.41 -29.98 -30.25
N PRO A 629 -7.75 -31.03 -31.01
CA PRO A 629 -7.51 -31.09 -32.40
C PRO A 629 -8.33 -30.03 -33.16
N ARG A 630 -7.81 -29.62 -34.33
CA ARG A 630 -8.36 -28.49 -35.09
C ARG A 630 -9.81 -28.68 -35.49
N GLU A 631 -10.25 -29.93 -35.73
CA GLU A 631 -11.62 -30.29 -36.13
C GLU A 631 -12.67 -29.89 -35.07
N VAL A 632 -12.26 -29.69 -33.81
CA VAL A 632 -13.17 -29.32 -32.73
C VAL A 632 -13.62 -27.86 -32.83
N TRP A 633 -12.74 -26.96 -33.27
CA TRP A 633 -12.93 -25.51 -33.18
C TRP A 633 -12.76 -24.72 -34.49
N ASP A 634 -12.19 -25.28 -35.56
CA ASP A 634 -11.86 -24.50 -36.79
C ASP A 634 -13.09 -24.01 -37.57
N ARG A 635 -14.26 -24.64 -37.36
CA ARG A 635 -15.53 -24.24 -38.02
C ARG A 635 -16.33 -23.19 -37.20
N ILE A 636 -15.83 -22.81 -36.05
CA ILE A 636 -16.52 -21.83 -35.22
C ILE A 636 -16.18 -20.43 -35.73
N ALA A 637 -17.20 -19.61 -35.96
CA ALA A 637 -17.01 -18.22 -36.41
C ALA A 637 -16.16 -17.44 -35.40
N ASN A 638 -15.33 -16.50 -35.89
CA ASN A 638 -14.42 -15.68 -35.08
C ASN A 638 -13.28 -16.44 -34.37
N VAL A 639 -13.13 -17.75 -34.60
CA VAL A 639 -11.98 -18.53 -34.16
C VAL A 639 -10.98 -18.59 -35.29
N VAL A 640 -9.74 -18.23 -35.04
CA VAL A 640 -8.64 -18.21 -35.99
C VAL A 640 -7.60 -19.20 -35.53
N ALA A 641 -7.30 -20.19 -36.41
CA ALA A 641 -6.13 -21.03 -36.23
C ALA A 641 -4.88 -20.17 -36.39
N PHE A 642 -4.00 -20.24 -35.40
CA PHE A 642 -2.70 -19.58 -35.51
C PHE A 642 -1.65 -20.52 -36.15
N GLU A 643 -1.03 -21.32 -35.33
CA GLU A 643 -0.09 -22.35 -35.71
C GLU A 643 -0.45 -23.65 -35.00
N GLU A 644 -0.31 -24.76 -35.70
CA GLU A 644 -0.36 -26.07 -35.06
C GLU A 644 1.06 -26.51 -34.71
N TRP A 645 1.32 -26.61 -33.40
CA TRP A 645 2.65 -26.99 -32.91
C TRP A 645 2.77 -28.51 -32.81
N ARG A 646 2.95 -29.12 -33.97
CA ARG A 646 3.20 -30.56 -34.20
C ARG A 646 4.34 -30.72 -35.20
N ASP A 647 4.86 -31.90 -35.39
CA ASP A 647 5.81 -32.28 -36.41
C ASP A 647 7.06 -31.37 -36.48
N GLY A 648 7.62 -31.03 -35.32
CA GLY A 648 8.80 -30.16 -35.19
C GLY A 648 8.49 -28.68 -35.05
N MET A 649 7.26 -28.25 -35.26
CA MET A 649 6.82 -26.86 -34.97
C MET A 649 6.64 -26.65 -33.48
N LYS A 650 7.28 -25.64 -32.93
CA LYS A 650 7.22 -25.29 -31.50
C LYS A 650 7.56 -23.81 -31.25
N LEU A 651 7.44 -23.38 -30.02
CA LEU A 651 7.73 -22.01 -29.61
C LEU A 651 9.17 -21.59 -29.96
N VAL A 652 10.13 -22.41 -29.57
CA VAL A 652 11.56 -22.23 -29.89
C VAL A 652 11.95 -23.22 -30.95
N PRO A 653 12.44 -22.78 -32.12
CA PRO A 653 12.92 -23.66 -33.18
C PRO A 653 14.10 -24.53 -32.73
N ASP A 654 14.21 -25.73 -33.28
CA ASP A 654 15.27 -26.69 -32.90
C ASP A 654 16.67 -26.17 -33.20
N ASP A 655 16.82 -25.44 -34.29
CA ASP A 655 18.08 -24.84 -34.75
C ASP A 655 18.65 -23.80 -33.73
N TRP A 656 17.81 -23.25 -32.84
CA TRP A 656 18.30 -22.35 -31.78
C TRP A 656 18.92 -23.09 -30.60
N ILE A 657 18.67 -24.39 -30.51
CA ILE A 657 19.05 -25.23 -29.36
C ILE A 657 20.29 -26.08 -29.68
N SER A 658 20.61 -26.24 -31.02
CA SER A 658 21.72 -27.03 -31.52
C SER A 658 23.09 -26.37 -31.34
#